data_0599b46f692add3ad146406ab8d744c8
#
_entry.id   0599b46f692add3ad146406ab8d744c8
#
_cell.length_a   1.000
_cell.length_b   1.000
_cell.length_c   1.000
_cell.angle_alpha   90.00
_cell.angle_beta   90.00
_cell.angle_gamma   90.00
#
_symmetry.space_group_name_H-M   'P 1'
#
loop_
_entity.id
_entity.type
_entity.pdbx_description
1 polymer ?
#
loop_
_entity_poly.entity_id
_entity_poly.type
_entity_poly.pdbx_seq_one_letter_code
_entity_poly.pdbx_strand_id
1 'polypeptide(L)'
;MPKLCRLTCVSLTLILLSPSLQAVPVCSDIFTDPPTGSHDPNGLVAPSELKDLGAFSCNKKFCPDDSFSPGDYNFRDGSFSQGYYISTSGATTRLYFDNLTLNNADINTSGKPENLLIFVRGNVHISGQSSINAIVYVAGTATFSGHASISGAVAAGGSLTFSGNNAHANVDLSIIDKADFGGMCTNTAAVVDHFEFQLSANPLTCKAETVTLKACANGDCSSLITDAVQANLLVSGSSSAYWVGGNSVSFSGGSTSLSLRSTTTESITLGITSSTPTALNNTLCRLGALAPSAAACTLSFADSGFVFEVPDKLANKAADGIKVMAVKKDDSSQSCEPAFVSTTKSLSLWSDYLDPNATTQVSNAKVTVNGTAIGTSQADATVQNLNFDGAGEATIQVNYPDAGQMQLNLSYSGSGEDAGLSMSGSDTFVSFPAGLCIAPEDPGAICTAGDASCPAYTQAGESFNLKLQAMAWESDDDSDYCDNKTTTPNYAQANIVLGSELVAPSGGEPGILANEKYNHQVAASGLNIQSQAIGEVGVFKFTAEPPATYLGSNFYTIPQASSVNVGRFIPARLELQDPSVLAACGTGNFSYLDQPFGLSLSLKALNTKDEVTQNYRGEFAKGLAQLVLENGNDGKDLGYRIADLPSWDKGMVELPLDFSTSVARLPAPGVDGPFSAAMLGIKVADTDGVELTAADMNAATTGNCADTDDCDAIALSSQSYFHGRVVLDNTYGPEDQWLTMAGRVQYWNGSAWALNLSDSCSSFAPALATQVDDTVLGYGFNPALGVNQEVERFVAGPGTMTEAAAGNFSLLWRALTADTLGGYTGQVTAPLEVPLWLQWYWNWNGLDANALSNPRASAYFGRYRGHDKVIYWREVY
;
A
#
# COMPACT_ATOMS: atom_id res chain seq x y z
N MET A 1 56.91 -42.11 13.94
CA MET A 1 56.34 -43.25 13.19
C MET A 1 54.87 -43.00 12.95
N PRO A 2 54.46 -42.80 11.70
CA PRO A 2 53.08 -42.42 11.37
C PRO A 2 52.28 -43.68 11.04
N LYS A 3 51.01 -43.69 11.42
CA LYS A 3 50.04 -44.65 10.89
C LYS A 3 49.22 -44.00 9.77
N LEU A 4 49.40 -44.51 8.56
CA LEU A 4 48.54 -44.28 7.39
C LEU A 4 47.14 -44.80 7.67
N CYS A 5 46.14 -43.99 7.45
CA CYS A 5 44.76 -44.40 7.29
C CYS A 5 44.32 -44.14 5.86
N ARG A 6 44.07 -45.18 5.09
CA ARG A 6 43.51 -45.11 3.73
C ARG A 6 42.04 -44.76 3.83
N LEU A 7 41.67 -43.62 3.22
CA LEU A 7 40.28 -43.30 2.90
C LEU A 7 40.02 -43.74 1.44
N THR A 8 39.13 -44.69 1.29
CA THR A 8 38.53 -45.10 0.05
C THR A 8 37.56 -44.02 -0.43
N CYS A 9 37.85 -43.44 -1.59
CA CYS A 9 36.91 -42.57 -2.30
C CYS A 9 35.73 -43.39 -2.81
N VAL A 10 34.56 -43.21 -2.21
CA VAL A 10 33.28 -43.62 -2.81
C VAL A 10 32.78 -42.39 -3.61
N SER A 11 32.81 -42.52 -4.91
CA SER A 11 32.20 -41.54 -5.84
C SER A 11 30.70 -41.63 -5.67
N LEU A 12 30.11 -40.65 -4.92
CA LEU A 12 28.68 -40.47 -4.86
C LEU A 12 28.27 -39.61 -6.08
N THR A 13 27.77 -40.28 -7.13
CA THR A 13 27.14 -39.61 -8.27
C THR A 13 25.84 -38.97 -7.76
N LEU A 14 25.89 -37.67 -7.48
CA LEU A 14 24.72 -36.85 -7.19
C LEU A 14 23.95 -36.68 -8.51
N ILE A 15 22.90 -37.46 -8.70
CA ILE A 15 21.91 -37.20 -9.74
C ILE A 15 21.15 -35.96 -9.30
N LEU A 16 21.52 -34.81 -9.80
CA LEU A 16 20.73 -33.59 -9.77
C LEU A 16 19.47 -33.86 -10.61
N LEU A 17 18.39 -34.29 -9.97
CA LEU A 17 17.04 -34.15 -10.51
C LEU A 17 16.77 -32.64 -10.59
N SER A 18 17.00 -32.04 -11.75
CA SER A 18 16.44 -30.74 -12.07
C SER A 18 14.93 -30.85 -11.98
N PRO A 19 14.21 -30.00 -11.21
CA PRO A 19 12.77 -29.94 -11.37
C PRO A 19 12.52 -29.54 -12.82
N SER A 20 11.79 -30.36 -13.56
CA SER A 20 11.27 -29.98 -14.87
C SER A 20 10.44 -28.73 -14.66
N LEU A 21 10.87 -27.59 -15.20
CA LEU A 21 9.98 -26.43 -15.35
C LEU A 21 8.82 -26.92 -16.22
N GLN A 22 7.68 -27.12 -15.59
CA GLN A 22 6.43 -27.42 -16.28
C GLN A 22 6.06 -26.14 -17.03
N ALA A 23 5.84 -26.21 -18.32
CA ALA A 23 5.40 -25.07 -19.12
C ALA A 23 4.08 -24.54 -18.54
N VAL A 24 3.98 -23.21 -18.36
CA VAL A 24 2.75 -22.56 -17.91
C VAL A 24 1.67 -22.82 -18.96
N PRO A 25 0.49 -23.37 -18.61
CA PRO A 25 -0.54 -23.72 -19.59
C PRO A 25 -1.18 -22.46 -20.21
N VAL A 26 -1.76 -22.61 -21.39
CA VAL A 26 -2.58 -21.55 -22.00
C VAL A 26 -3.96 -21.55 -21.36
N CYS A 27 -4.45 -20.40 -20.92
CA CYS A 27 -5.72 -20.30 -20.18
C CYS A 27 -6.92 -20.77 -21.02
N SER A 28 -6.96 -20.47 -22.32
CA SER A 28 -8.01 -20.90 -23.24
C SER A 28 -8.06 -22.42 -23.47
N ASP A 29 -6.97 -23.14 -23.22
CA ASP A 29 -6.94 -24.59 -23.37
C ASP A 29 -7.55 -25.33 -22.18
N ILE A 30 -7.71 -24.62 -21.04
CA ILE A 30 -8.26 -25.18 -19.80
C ILE A 30 -9.79 -25.03 -19.75
N PHE A 31 -10.31 -23.90 -20.20
CA PHE A 31 -11.74 -23.61 -20.17
C PHE A 31 -12.38 -23.86 -21.52
N THR A 32 -13.43 -24.68 -21.55
CA THR A 32 -14.10 -25.12 -22.79
C THR A 32 -15.61 -24.84 -22.74
N ASP A 33 -16.27 -24.77 -23.89
CA ASP A 33 -17.72 -24.75 -24.03
C ASP A 33 -18.17 -25.93 -24.91
N PRO A 34 -18.93 -26.90 -24.38
CA PRO A 34 -19.38 -27.06 -23.00
C PRO A 34 -18.22 -27.31 -22.03
N PRO A 35 -18.39 -26.94 -20.74
CA PRO A 35 -17.35 -27.12 -19.75
C PRO A 35 -17.11 -28.60 -19.47
N THR A 36 -15.86 -28.99 -19.41
CA THR A 36 -15.47 -30.40 -19.23
C THR A 36 -14.67 -30.62 -17.95
N GLY A 37 -14.77 -31.82 -17.38
CA GLY A 37 -13.85 -32.36 -16.40
C GLY A 37 -12.77 -33.23 -17.07
N SER A 38 -11.73 -33.59 -16.32
CA SER A 38 -10.56 -34.36 -16.77
C SER A 38 -9.56 -33.61 -17.63
N HIS A 39 -9.28 -32.38 -17.34
CA HIS A 39 -8.09 -31.68 -17.85
C HIS A 39 -6.85 -32.19 -17.10
N ASP A 40 -6.15 -33.08 -17.75
CA ASP A 40 -4.94 -33.76 -17.26
C ASP A 40 -3.68 -32.90 -17.46
N PRO A 41 -2.62 -33.29 -16.88
CA PRO A 41 -1.84 -32.95 -15.71
C PRO A 41 -1.27 -31.54 -15.72
N ASN A 42 -1.68 -30.69 -16.65
CA ASN A 42 -1.22 -29.30 -16.84
C ASN A 42 -2.27 -28.25 -16.41
N GLY A 43 -3.14 -28.60 -15.47
CA GLY A 43 -4.12 -27.66 -14.93
C GLY A 43 -3.49 -26.50 -14.16
N LEU A 44 -4.28 -25.50 -13.82
CA LEU A 44 -3.83 -24.37 -13.02
C LEU A 44 -3.24 -24.85 -11.69
N VAL A 45 -2.10 -24.28 -11.30
CA VAL A 45 -1.45 -24.53 -10.00
C VAL A 45 -1.47 -23.24 -9.21
N ALA A 46 -2.08 -23.28 -8.00
CA ALA A 46 -2.10 -22.13 -7.11
C ALA A 46 -0.68 -21.77 -6.65
N PRO A 47 -0.37 -20.47 -6.47
CA PRO A 47 0.90 -20.03 -5.90
C PRO A 47 1.18 -20.68 -4.54
N SER A 48 2.42 -21.07 -4.28
CA SER A 48 2.83 -21.79 -3.07
C SER A 48 2.98 -20.91 -1.82
N GLU A 49 3.05 -19.60 -1.97
CA GLU A 49 3.42 -18.66 -0.89
C GLU A 49 2.27 -17.80 -0.36
N LEU A 50 1.01 -18.20 -0.62
CA LEU A 50 -0.16 -17.45 -0.15
C LEU A 50 -0.37 -17.62 1.35
N LYS A 51 -0.56 -16.51 2.08
CA LYS A 51 -0.88 -16.51 3.51
C LYS A 51 -2.20 -17.22 3.78
N ASP A 52 -2.19 -18.25 4.63
CA ASP A 52 -3.41 -18.94 5.08
C ASP A 52 -4.23 -18.05 6.01
N LEU A 53 -5.45 -17.72 5.59
CA LEU A 53 -6.42 -16.93 6.35
C LEU A 53 -7.35 -17.79 7.22
N GLY A 54 -7.20 -19.13 7.20
CA GLY A 54 -8.03 -20.07 7.93
C GLY A 54 -9.28 -20.50 7.19
N ALA A 55 -10.25 -21.11 7.90
CA ALA A 55 -11.53 -21.51 7.31
C ALA A 55 -12.46 -20.31 7.18
N PHE A 56 -13.07 -20.17 6.01
CA PHE A 56 -14.04 -19.11 5.72
C PHE A 56 -15.45 -19.72 5.60
N SER A 57 -16.24 -19.66 6.66
CA SER A 57 -17.55 -20.29 6.68
C SER A 57 -18.61 -19.42 7.34
N CYS A 58 -19.79 -19.44 6.74
CA CYS A 58 -20.99 -18.85 7.33
C CYS A 58 -22.21 -19.73 7.11
N ASN A 59 -22.75 -20.28 8.20
CA ASN A 59 -23.89 -21.18 8.25
C ASN A 59 -25.08 -20.61 9.04
N LYS A 60 -25.11 -19.28 9.30
CA LYS A 60 -26.17 -18.64 10.09
C LYS A 60 -27.06 -17.79 9.19
N LYS A 61 -28.35 -17.70 9.54
CA LYS A 61 -29.38 -16.95 8.81
C LYS A 61 -29.10 -15.44 8.65
N PHE A 62 -28.11 -14.91 9.37
CA PHE A 62 -27.73 -13.49 9.37
C PHE A 62 -26.20 -13.38 9.41
N CYS A 63 -25.52 -13.84 8.37
CA CYS A 63 -24.13 -13.48 8.15
C CYS A 63 -24.09 -12.12 7.45
N PRO A 64 -23.15 -11.23 7.80
CA PRO A 64 -22.92 -10.05 7.00
C PRO A 64 -22.41 -10.48 5.61
N ASP A 65 -22.85 -9.79 4.58
CA ASP A 65 -22.29 -9.97 3.24
C ASP A 65 -20.84 -9.51 3.24
N ASP A 66 -19.96 -10.28 2.57
CA ASP A 66 -18.54 -9.92 2.46
C ASP A 66 -18.24 -9.30 1.10
N SER A 67 -17.45 -8.22 1.12
CA SER A 67 -16.94 -7.55 -0.07
C SER A 67 -15.43 -7.65 -0.09
N PHE A 68 -14.86 -8.16 -1.19
CA PHE A 68 -13.43 -8.30 -1.38
C PHE A 68 -12.89 -7.21 -2.31
N SER A 69 -11.86 -6.51 -1.85
CA SER A 69 -11.04 -5.65 -2.69
C SER A 69 -10.19 -6.48 -3.65
N PRO A 70 -9.63 -5.88 -4.73
CA PRO A 70 -8.71 -6.60 -5.60
C PRO A 70 -7.52 -7.20 -4.83
N GLY A 71 -7.18 -8.47 -5.14
CA GLY A 71 -6.08 -9.16 -4.47
C GLY A 71 -6.27 -10.68 -4.36
N ASP A 72 -5.32 -11.32 -3.67
CA ASP A 72 -5.25 -12.76 -3.45
C ASP A 72 -5.65 -13.13 -2.02
N TYR A 73 -6.66 -13.99 -1.86
CA TYR A 73 -7.18 -14.43 -0.57
C TYR A 73 -7.18 -15.95 -0.47
N ASN A 74 -6.40 -16.52 0.43
CA ASN A 74 -6.22 -17.96 0.56
C ASN A 74 -6.88 -18.50 1.84
N PHE A 75 -7.87 -19.35 1.66
CA PHE A 75 -8.64 -19.97 2.73
C PHE A 75 -8.48 -21.49 2.70
N ARG A 76 -8.60 -22.16 3.85
CA ARG A 76 -8.60 -23.63 3.91
C ARG A 76 -9.87 -24.17 3.28
N ASP A 77 -11.01 -23.96 3.92
CA ASP A 77 -12.30 -24.44 3.44
C ASP A 77 -13.31 -23.29 3.39
N GLY A 78 -14.10 -23.24 2.31
CA GLY A 78 -15.25 -22.35 2.15
C GLY A 78 -16.56 -23.10 2.38
N SER A 79 -17.43 -22.61 3.27
CA SER A 79 -18.74 -23.21 3.49
C SER A 79 -19.79 -22.12 3.75
N PHE A 80 -20.69 -21.91 2.78
CA PHE A 80 -21.65 -20.82 2.83
C PHE A 80 -23.07 -21.34 2.58
N SER A 81 -24.06 -20.80 3.33
CA SER A 81 -25.45 -21.21 3.22
C SER A 81 -26.42 -20.10 3.59
N GLN A 82 -27.71 -20.28 3.24
CA GLN A 82 -28.84 -19.47 3.69
C GLN A 82 -28.84 -18.00 3.26
N GLY A 83 -28.55 -17.74 1.98
CA GLY A 83 -28.64 -16.39 1.40
C GLY A 83 -27.41 -15.51 1.67
N TYR A 84 -26.28 -16.13 1.97
CA TYR A 84 -25.01 -15.43 2.07
C TYR A 84 -24.54 -14.92 0.71
N TYR A 85 -24.01 -13.70 0.69
CA TYR A 85 -23.58 -13.03 -0.54
C TYR A 85 -22.10 -12.61 -0.46
N ILE A 86 -21.34 -12.93 -1.52
CA ILE A 86 -19.97 -12.44 -1.72
C ILE A 86 -19.97 -11.51 -2.92
N SER A 87 -19.39 -10.32 -2.77
CA SER A 87 -19.19 -9.36 -3.84
C SER A 87 -17.72 -9.03 -4.01
N THR A 88 -17.36 -8.49 -5.20
CA THR A 88 -16.03 -7.95 -5.48
C THR A 88 -16.15 -6.52 -5.95
N SER A 89 -15.22 -5.66 -5.54
CA SER A 89 -15.16 -4.26 -5.95
C SER A 89 -14.03 -4.04 -6.95
N GLY A 90 -14.34 -3.76 -8.22
CA GLY A 90 -13.37 -3.27 -9.20
C GLY A 90 -12.59 -4.35 -9.94
N ALA A 91 -11.24 -4.30 -9.90
CA ALA A 91 -10.34 -5.17 -10.62
C ALA A 91 -10.25 -6.59 -10.04
N THR A 92 -9.40 -7.44 -10.60
CA THR A 92 -9.37 -8.89 -10.33
C THR A 92 -9.15 -9.24 -8.85
N THR A 93 -10.06 -10.04 -8.32
CA THR A 93 -9.95 -10.71 -7.02
C THR A 93 -9.76 -12.20 -7.24
N ARG A 94 -8.81 -12.84 -6.56
CA ARG A 94 -8.57 -14.28 -6.63
C ARG A 94 -8.79 -14.91 -5.26
N LEU A 95 -9.75 -15.83 -5.19
CA LEU A 95 -10.09 -16.58 -3.96
C LEU A 95 -9.60 -18.02 -4.11
N TYR A 96 -8.77 -18.45 -3.19
CA TYR A 96 -8.23 -19.81 -3.15
C TYR A 96 -8.84 -20.57 -1.96
N PHE A 97 -9.32 -21.79 -2.21
CA PHE A 97 -9.88 -22.68 -1.20
C PHE A 97 -9.27 -24.08 -1.29
N ASP A 98 -9.19 -24.80 -0.18
CA ASP A 98 -8.92 -26.23 -0.22
C ASP A 98 -10.16 -26.99 -0.68
N ASN A 99 -11.35 -26.68 -0.11
CA ASN A 99 -12.65 -27.17 -0.58
C ASN A 99 -13.69 -26.05 -0.50
N LEU A 100 -14.73 -26.11 -1.35
CA LEU A 100 -15.80 -25.10 -1.37
C LEU A 100 -17.17 -25.76 -1.40
N THR A 101 -18.04 -25.38 -0.46
CA THR A 101 -19.44 -25.82 -0.39
C THR A 101 -20.37 -24.62 -0.34
N LEU A 102 -21.33 -24.58 -1.26
CA LEU A 102 -22.39 -23.57 -1.31
C LEU A 102 -23.78 -24.24 -1.24
N ASN A 103 -24.67 -23.67 -0.43
CA ASN A 103 -26.05 -24.12 -0.36
C ASN A 103 -26.99 -22.91 -0.17
N ASN A 104 -27.68 -22.48 -1.20
CA ASN A 104 -28.47 -21.24 -1.25
C ASN A 104 -27.61 -20.01 -0.89
N ALA A 105 -26.48 -19.86 -1.52
CA ALA A 105 -25.55 -18.75 -1.37
C ALA A 105 -25.12 -18.21 -2.73
N ASP A 106 -24.93 -16.90 -2.85
CA ASP A 106 -24.63 -16.22 -4.10
C ASP A 106 -23.22 -15.61 -4.08
N ILE A 107 -22.49 -15.76 -5.18
CA ILE A 107 -21.17 -15.21 -5.34
C ILE A 107 -21.13 -14.29 -6.55
N ASN A 108 -20.82 -13.03 -6.33
CA ASN A 108 -20.55 -11.99 -7.33
C ASN A 108 -21.68 -11.80 -8.37
N THR A 109 -22.94 -12.03 -8.03
CA THR A 109 -24.06 -12.00 -8.98
C THR A 109 -24.31 -10.62 -9.60
N SER A 110 -23.88 -9.54 -8.97
CA SER A 110 -23.92 -8.16 -9.48
C SER A 110 -22.59 -7.67 -10.11
N GLY A 111 -21.50 -8.44 -9.97
CA GLY A 111 -20.20 -8.09 -10.50
C GLY A 111 -19.94 -8.62 -11.91
N LYS A 112 -18.74 -8.38 -12.43
CA LYS A 112 -18.27 -8.94 -13.71
C LYS A 112 -17.55 -10.26 -13.46
N PRO A 113 -17.83 -11.33 -14.24
CA PRO A 113 -17.22 -12.63 -14.02
C PRO A 113 -15.68 -12.64 -14.22
N GLU A 114 -15.15 -11.82 -15.13
CA GLU A 114 -13.72 -11.67 -15.37
C GLU A 114 -12.95 -11.05 -14.17
N ASN A 115 -13.65 -10.41 -13.24
CA ASN A 115 -13.05 -9.79 -12.07
C ASN A 115 -12.94 -10.73 -10.86
N LEU A 116 -13.47 -11.96 -10.95
CA LEU A 116 -13.38 -12.93 -9.86
C LEU A 116 -12.88 -14.27 -10.37
N LEU A 117 -11.72 -14.72 -9.90
CA LEU A 117 -11.21 -16.06 -10.08
C LEU A 117 -11.35 -16.84 -8.76
N ILE A 118 -12.01 -17.99 -8.81
CA ILE A 118 -12.11 -18.95 -7.70
C ILE A 118 -11.28 -20.17 -8.05
N PHE A 119 -10.25 -20.44 -7.27
CA PHE A 119 -9.40 -21.61 -7.40
C PHE A 119 -9.65 -22.56 -6.21
N VAL A 120 -10.02 -23.80 -6.47
CA VAL A 120 -10.25 -24.81 -5.43
C VAL A 120 -9.30 -25.99 -5.62
N ARG A 121 -8.43 -26.23 -4.62
CA ARG A 121 -7.41 -27.30 -4.68
C ARG A 121 -8.02 -28.70 -4.58
N GLY A 122 -9.09 -28.86 -3.84
CA GLY A 122 -9.84 -30.11 -3.66
C GLY A 122 -11.15 -30.10 -4.43
N ASN A 123 -12.27 -30.28 -3.71
CA ASN A 123 -13.59 -30.50 -4.31
C ASN A 123 -14.53 -29.30 -4.11
N VAL A 124 -15.45 -29.16 -5.07
CA VAL A 124 -16.53 -28.16 -5.04
C VAL A 124 -17.88 -28.87 -4.99
N HIS A 125 -18.74 -28.46 -4.06
CA HIS A 125 -20.13 -28.89 -4.00
C HIS A 125 -21.06 -27.70 -3.90
N ILE A 126 -21.84 -27.45 -4.94
CA ILE A 126 -22.77 -26.33 -5.04
C ILE A 126 -24.18 -26.87 -5.18
N SER A 127 -25.10 -26.42 -4.30
CA SER A 127 -26.44 -26.94 -4.21
C SER A 127 -27.48 -25.87 -3.89
N GLY A 128 -28.74 -26.25 -3.91
CA GLY A 128 -29.85 -25.34 -3.65
C GLY A 128 -30.07 -24.33 -4.77
N GLN A 129 -30.36 -23.08 -4.43
CA GLN A 129 -30.52 -21.95 -5.37
C GLN A 129 -29.26 -21.06 -5.39
N SER A 130 -28.08 -21.67 -5.46
CA SER A 130 -26.81 -20.94 -5.46
C SER A 130 -26.44 -20.45 -6.85
N SER A 131 -25.95 -19.21 -6.96
CA SER A 131 -25.48 -18.60 -8.19
C SER A 131 -24.03 -18.10 -8.05
N ILE A 132 -23.19 -18.43 -9.02
CA ILE A 132 -21.82 -17.94 -9.10
C ILE A 132 -21.65 -17.16 -10.41
N ASN A 133 -21.05 -15.97 -10.34
CA ASN A 133 -20.66 -15.17 -11.49
C ASN A 133 -19.13 -14.92 -11.45
N ALA A 134 -18.37 -15.87 -11.99
CA ALA A 134 -16.91 -15.93 -11.84
C ALA A 134 -16.25 -16.88 -12.85
N ILE A 135 -14.91 -16.86 -12.90
CA ILE A 135 -14.11 -17.93 -13.49
C ILE A 135 -13.75 -18.90 -12.36
N VAL A 136 -14.12 -20.17 -12.49
CA VAL A 136 -13.92 -21.20 -11.46
C VAL A 136 -13.05 -22.33 -11.98
N TYR A 137 -11.92 -22.57 -11.33
CA TYR A 137 -11.09 -23.75 -11.56
C TYR A 137 -11.07 -24.63 -10.32
N VAL A 138 -11.29 -25.94 -10.52
CA VAL A 138 -11.34 -26.94 -9.45
C VAL A 138 -10.31 -28.04 -9.77
N ALA A 139 -9.24 -28.16 -8.98
CA ALA A 139 -8.24 -29.21 -9.23
C ALA A 139 -8.78 -30.62 -8.99
N GLY A 140 -9.77 -30.78 -8.09
CA GLY A 140 -10.50 -32.03 -7.85
C GLY A 140 -11.81 -32.12 -8.63
N THR A 141 -12.86 -32.60 -7.98
CA THR A 141 -14.20 -32.78 -8.56
C THR A 141 -15.14 -31.62 -8.25
N ALA A 142 -15.94 -31.22 -9.24
CA ALA A 142 -16.98 -30.20 -9.09
C ALA A 142 -18.38 -30.79 -9.32
N THR A 143 -19.28 -30.58 -8.34
CA THR A 143 -20.67 -31.04 -8.42
C THR A 143 -21.61 -29.85 -8.21
N PHE A 144 -22.46 -29.59 -9.20
CA PHE A 144 -23.55 -28.63 -9.18
C PHE A 144 -24.89 -29.37 -9.14
N SER A 145 -25.73 -29.06 -8.14
CA SER A 145 -27.02 -29.80 -7.93
C SER A 145 -28.16 -28.85 -7.62
N GLY A 146 -29.40 -29.34 -7.82
CA GLY A 146 -30.62 -28.56 -7.57
C GLY A 146 -30.85 -27.50 -8.63
N HIS A 147 -30.81 -26.21 -8.26
CA HIS A 147 -30.93 -25.05 -9.14
C HIS A 147 -29.63 -24.23 -9.19
N ALA A 148 -28.49 -24.89 -8.90
CA ALA A 148 -27.19 -24.22 -8.86
C ALA A 148 -26.78 -23.77 -10.27
N SER A 149 -26.32 -22.50 -10.40
CA SER A 149 -25.90 -21.95 -11.67
C SER A 149 -24.53 -21.27 -11.55
N ILE A 150 -23.77 -21.33 -12.65
CA ILE A 150 -22.55 -20.55 -12.82
C ILE A 150 -22.63 -19.76 -14.13
N SER A 151 -22.31 -18.46 -14.06
CA SER A 151 -22.12 -17.58 -15.22
C SER A 151 -20.65 -17.19 -15.27
N GLY A 152 -20.02 -17.38 -16.46
CA GLY A 152 -18.59 -17.13 -16.63
C GLY A 152 -17.88 -18.34 -17.24
N ALA A 153 -16.86 -18.89 -16.58
CA ALA A 153 -16.20 -20.11 -17.05
C ALA A 153 -15.94 -21.06 -15.89
N VAL A 154 -15.99 -22.36 -16.17
CA VAL A 154 -15.70 -23.40 -15.18
C VAL A 154 -14.90 -24.55 -15.82
N ALA A 155 -13.89 -25.03 -15.11
CA ALA A 155 -13.14 -26.22 -15.47
C ALA A 155 -12.80 -27.04 -14.21
N ALA A 156 -12.67 -28.35 -14.36
CA ALA A 156 -12.28 -29.25 -13.28
C ALA A 156 -11.17 -30.21 -13.75
N GLY A 157 -10.15 -30.40 -12.92
CA GLY A 157 -9.11 -31.41 -13.13
C GLY A 157 -9.64 -32.84 -12.93
N GLY A 158 -10.65 -33.03 -12.07
CA GLY A 158 -11.42 -34.27 -11.92
C GLY A 158 -12.73 -34.22 -12.71
N SER A 159 -13.79 -34.85 -12.18
CA SER A 159 -15.11 -34.86 -12.84
C SER A 159 -15.86 -33.55 -12.60
N LEU A 160 -16.54 -33.07 -13.61
CA LEU A 160 -17.48 -31.96 -13.54
C LEU A 160 -18.91 -32.48 -13.79
N THR A 161 -19.82 -32.29 -12.84
CA THR A 161 -21.17 -32.86 -12.89
C THR A 161 -22.22 -31.80 -12.58
N PHE A 162 -23.20 -31.66 -13.47
CA PHE A 162 -24.42 -30.89 -13.27
C PHE A 162 -25.61 -31.87 -13.09
N SER A 163 -26.25 -31.86 -11.90
CA SER A 163 -27.32 -32.75 -11.56
C SER A 163 -28.51 -32.03 -10.93
N GLY A 164 -29.75 -32.35 -11.38
CA GLY A 164 -30.94 -31.70 -10.90
C GLY A 164 -31.69 -30.96 -12.00
N ASN A 165 -32.90 -30.43 -11.67
CA ASN A 165 -33.81 -29.93 -12.68
C ASN A 165 -33.38 -28.63 -13.37
N ASN A 166 -32.40 -27.88 -12.81
CA ASN A 166 -31.96 -26.59 -13.38
C ASN A 166 -30.49 -26.29 -13.06
N ALA A 167 -29.64 -27.29 -12.72
CA ALA A 167 -28.21 -27.05 -12.56
C ALA A 167 -27.58 -26.86 -13.95
N HIS A 168 -26.89 -25.73 -14.18
CA HIS A 168 -26.28 -25.39 -15.47
C HIS A 168 -25.13 -24.42 -15.39
N ALA A 169 -24.31 -24.36 -16.46
CA ALA A 169 -23.30 -23.35 -16.68
C ALA A 169 -23.68 -22.49 -17.89
N ASN A 170 -23.65 -21.18 -17.73
CA ASN A 170 -23.68 -20.20 -18.82
C ASN A 170 -22.23 -19.78 -19.10
N VAL A 171 -21.61 -20.47 -20.07
CA VAL A 171 -20.19 -20.28 -20.39
C VAL A 171 -19.99 -19.08 -21.30
N ASP A 172 -19.06 -18.20 -20.95
CA ASP A 172 -18.57 -17.11 -21.79
C ASP A 172 -17.03 -17.17 -21.82
N LEU A 173 -16.45 -17.78 -22.84
CA LEU A 173 -15.01 -17.90 -22.98
C LEU A 173 -14.33 -16.58 -23.33
N SER A 174 -15.06 -15.57 -23.80
CA SER A 174 -14.48 -14.24 -24.12
C SER A 174 -13.95 -13.48 -22.91
N ILE A 175 -14.29 -13.93 -21.70
CA ILE A 175 -13.80 -13.35 -20.45
C ILE A 175 -12.41 -13.86 -20.06
N ILE A 176 -11.98 -15.01 -20.58
CA ILE A 176 -10.69 -15.65 -20.24
C ILE A 176 -9.53 -14.74 -20.61
N ASP A 177 -9.58 -14.13 -21.80
CA ASP A 177 -8.53 -13.20 -22.25
C ASP A 177 -8.51 -11.85 -21.50
N LYS A 178 -9.56 -11.55 -20.75
CA LYS A 178 -9.68 -10.31 -19.96
C LYS A 178 -9.34 -10.51 -18.49
N ALA A 179 -9.28 -11.76 -18.03
CA ALA A 179 -9.06 -12.09 -16.64
C ALA A 179 -7.55 -12.16 -16.32
N ASP A 180 -7.18 -11.70 -15.13
CA ASP A 180 -5.83 -11.85 -14.63
C ASP A 180 -5.72 -13.12 -13.76
N PHE A 181 -5.06 -14.14 -14.30
CA PHE A 181 -4.84 -15.43 -13.62
C PHE A 181 -3.64 -15.42 -12.66
N GLY A 182 -2.98 -14.28 -12.43
CA GLY A 182 -1.82 -14.21 -11.50
C GLY A 182 -0.63 -15.06 -11.93
N GLY A 183 -0.43 -15.27 -13.24
CA GLY A 183 0.65 -16.08 -13.78
C GLY A 183 0.42 -17.60 -13.75
N MET A 184 -0.75 -18.09 -13.32
CA MET A 184 -1.07 -19.54 -13.30
C MET A 184 -1.26 -20.12 -14.69
N CYS A 185 -1.62 -19.30 -15.68
CA CYS A 185 -1.67 -19.64 -17.10
C CYS A 185 -1.42 -18.39 -17.94
N THR A 186 -1.14 -18.58 -19.25
CA THR A 186 -0.97 -17.47 -20.21
C THR A 186 -2.23 -17.32 -21.06
N ASN A 187 -2.63 -16.07 -21.34
CA ASN A 187 -3.90 -15.79 -22.06
C ASN A 187 -3.83 -16.11 -23.56
N THR A 188 -2.64 -16.20 -24.14
CA THR A 188 -2.42 -16.59 -25.55
C THR A 188 -1.21 -17.50 -25.66
N ALA A 189 -1.28 -18.49 -26.58
CA ALA A 189 -0.09 -19.22 -27.01
C ALA A 189 0.92 -18.22 -27.61
N ALA A 190 2.19 -18.32 -27.22
CA ALA A 190 3.23 -17.50 -27.81
C ALA A 190 3.23 -17.70 -29.36
N VAL A 191 3.02 -16.62 -30.11
CA VAL A 191 2.98 -16.61 -31.55
C VAL A 191 4.22 -15.88 -32.06
N VAL A 192 5.08 -16.57 -32.80
CA VAL A 192 6.22 -15.95 -33.51
C VAL A 192 5.68 -15.23 -34.75
N ASP A 193 5.80 -13.92 -34.81
CA ASP A 193 5.47 -13.13 -35.99
C ASP A 193 6.43 -13.53 -37.13
N HIS A 194 7.73 -13.34 -36.94
CA HIS A 194 8.81 -13.73 -37.84
C HIS A 194 10.11 -13.95 -37.09
N PHE A 195 11.11 -14.54 -37.79
CA PHE A 195 12.49 -14.60 -37.32
C PHE A 195 13.33 -13.51 -37.98
N GLU A 196 14.24 -12.89 -37.24
CA GLU A 196 15.20 -11.93 -37.77
C GLU A 196 16.63 -12.44 -37.52
N PHE A 197 17.44 -12.61 -38.59
CA PHE A 197 18.88 -12.76 -38.47
C PHE A 197 19.59 -11.41 -38.53
N GLN A 198 20.46 -11.15 -37.55
CA GLN A 198 21.31 -9.97 -37.52
C GLN A 198 22.77 -10.35 -37.60
N LEU A 199 23.50 -9.79 -38.57
CA LEU A 199 24.90 -10.11 -38.84
C LEU A 199 25.63 -8.86 -39.40
N SER A 200 26.98 -8.92 -39.45
CA SER A 200 27.76 -7.81 -40.00
C SER A 200 27.43 -7.55 -41.49
N ALA A 201 27.62 -6.30 -41.89
CA ALA A 201 27.41 -5.93 -43.34
C ALA A 201 28.41 -6.58 -44.26
N ASN A 202 29.58 -7.02 -43.78
CA ASN A 202 30.71 -7.50 -44.57
C ASN A 202 31.34 -8.76 -43.93
N PRO A 203 30.65 -9.90 -43.96
CA PRO A 203 31.20 -11.15 -43.44
C PRO A 203 32.40 -11.62 -44.29
N LEU A 204 33.39 -12.25 -43.65
CA LEU A 204 34.66 -12.64 -44.27
C LEU A 204 34.75 -14.15 -44.48
N THR A 205 35.27 -14.56 -45.66
CA THR A 205 35.51 -15.98 -45.98
C THR A 205 36.55 -16.61 -45.08
N CYS A 206 37.44 -15.85 -44.46
CA CYS A 206 38.55 -16.36 -43.62
C CYS A 206 38.17 -16.60 -42.16
N LYS A 207 36.97 -16.14 -41.69
CA LYS A 207 36.52 -16.40 -40.34
C LYS A 207 35.04 -16.78 -40.29
N ALA A 208 34.60 -17.37 -39.19
CA ALA A 208 33.19 -17.58 -38.96
C ALA A 208 32.52 -16.26 -38.53
N GLU A 209 31.32 -16.02 -39.06
CA GLU A 209 30.50 -14.84 -38.75
C GLU A 209 29.58 -15.15 -37.56
N THR A 210 29.49 -14.23 -36.60
CA THR A 210 28.53 -14.29 -35.53
C THR A 210 27.20 -13.73 -36.00
N VAL A 211 26.12 -14.51 -35.82
CA VAL A 211 24.77 -14.16 -36.25
C VAL A 211 23.84 -14.21 -35.06
N THR A 212 23.17 -13.12 -34.75
CA THR A 212 22.10 -13.14 -33.76
C THR A 212 20.79 -13.50 -34.40
N LEU A 213 20.11 -14.54 -33.90
CA LEU A 213 18.77 -14.95 -34.29
C LEU A 213 17.78 -14.44 -33.24
N LYS A 214 16.76 -13.69 -33.64
CA LYS A 214 15.67 -13.19 -32.81
C LYS A 214 14.36 -13.88 -33.22
N ALA A 215 13.50 -14.15 -32.21
CA ALA A 215 12.12 -14.58 -32.42
C ALA A 215 11.20 -13.38 -32.09
N CYS A 216 10.69 -12.73 -33.12
CA CYS A 216 9.92 -11.48 -32.99
C CYS A 216 8.45 -11.77 -32.70
N ALA A 217 7.85 -11.05 -31.75
CA ALA A 217 6.43 -11.15 -31.43
C ALA A 217 5.55 -10.21 -32.26
N ASN A 218 6.17 -9.27 -32.99
CA ASN A 218 5.49 -8.26 -33.81
C ASN A 218 6.30 -7.92 -35.06
N GLY A 219 5.66 -7.23 -36.02
CA GLY A 219 6.21 -6.97 -37.35
C GLY A 219 7.45 -6.08 -37.40
N ASP A 220 7.73 -5.27 -36.37
CA ASP A 220 8.91 -4.40 -36.26
C ASP A 220 9.99 -4.95 -35.31
N CYS A 221 9.76 -6.16 -34.77
CA CYS A 221 10.63 -6.82 -33.81
C CYS A 221 10.98 -6.01 -32.56
N SER A 222 10.11 -5.08 -32.17
CA SER A 222 10.24 -4.29 -30.92
C SER A 222 9.88 -5.12 -29.67
N SER A 223 9.20 -6.26 -29.85
CA SER A 223 8.89 -7.22 -28.82
C SER A 223 9.37 -8.63 -29.23
N LEU A 224 9.93 -9.38 -28.29
CA LEU A 224 10.47 -10.71 -28.53
C LEU A 224 9.67 -11.79 -27.79
N ILE A 225 9.64 -13.01 -28.35
CA ILE A 225 9.09 -14.20 -27.71
C ILE A 225 10.10 -14.73 -26.69
N THR A 226 9.85 -14.56 -25.43
CA THR A 226 10.75 -14.99 -24.34
C THR A 226 10.61 -16.46 -23.96
N ASP A 227 9.52 -17.10 -24.40
CA ASP A 227 9.27 -18.53 -24.23
C ASP A 227 10.24 -19.40 -25.06
N ALA A 228 10.25 -20.70 -24.80
CA ALA A 228 11.11 -21.63 -25.52
C ALA A 228 10.72 -21.71 -26.99
N VAL A 229 11.70 -21.44 -27.87
CA VAL A 229 11.57 -21.51 -29.31
C VAL A 229 12.54 -22.56 -29.87
N GLN A 230 12.06 -23.37 -30.82
CA GLN A 230 12.91 -24.28 -31.62
C GLN A 230 12.81 -23.88 -33.06
N ALA A 231 13.96 -23.80 -33.75
CA ALA A 231 14.03 -23.44 -35.18
C ALA A 231 15.02 -24.32 -35.95
N ASN A 232 14.64 -24.68 -37.20
CA ASN A 232 15.52 -25.38 -38.13
C ASN A 232 16.03 -24.38 -39.17
N LEU A 233 17.34 -24.14 -39.11
CA LEU A 233 18.07 -23.16 -39.90
C LEU A 233 18.30 -23.61 -41.31
N LEU A 234 18.21 -22.72 -42.29
CA LEU A 234 18.54 -22.93 -43.68
C LEU A 234 19.73 -22.03 -44.08
N VAL A 235 20.69 -22.59 -44.78
CA VAL A 235 21.64 -21.88 -45.62
C VAL A 235 21.68 -22.56 -46.98
N SER A 236 21.56 -21.77 -48.05
CA SER A 236 21.53 -22.25 -49.43
C SER A 236 22.32 -21.33 -50.35
N GLY A 237 22.60 -21.76 -51.62
CA GLY A 237 23.34 -20.95 -52.60
C GLY A 237 24.80 -21.32 -52.73
N SER A 238 25.47 -21.85 -51.71
CA SER A 238 26.85 -22.33 -51.77
C SER A 238 27.03 -23.61 -50.96
N SER A 239 27.77 -24.56 -51.48
CA SER A 239 28.14 -25.80 -50.76
C SER A 239 29.21 -25.60 -49.70
N SER A 240 29.88 -24.45 -49.69
CA SER A 240 30.91 -24.08 -48.71
C SER A 240 30.33 -23.36 -47.48
N ALA A 241 29.04 -23.00 -47.47
CA ALA A 241 28.39 -22.29 -46.39
C ALA A 241 27.60 -23.25 -45.48
N TYR A 242 27.81 -23.13 -44.18
CA TYR A 242 27.16 -23.97 -43.17
C TYR A 242 27.08 -23.30 -41.82
N TRP A 243 26.08 -23.70 -41.00
CA TRP A 243 25.96 -23.32 -39.60
C TRP A 243 26.93 -24.17 -38.77
N VAL A 244 27.81 -23.50 -38.03
CA VAL A 244 28.73 -24.16 -37.09
C VAL A 244 27.90 -24.62 -35.88
N GLY A 245 27.87 -25.93 -35.63
CA GLY A 245 27.03 -26.52 -34.59
C GLY A 245 25.75 -27.18 -35.07
N GLY A 246 25.46 -27.09 -36.42
CA GLY A 246 24.33 -27.77 -37.06
C GLY A 246 23.14 -26.84 -37.35
N ASN A 247 22.12 -27.43 -37.99
CA ASN A 247 21.00 -26.69 -38.57
C ASN A 247 19.75 -26.60 -37.63
N SER A 248 19.87 -26.97 -36.35
CA SER A 248 18.75 -26.88 -35.39
C SER A 248 19.20 -26.14 -34.14
N VAL A 249 18.36 -25.23 -33.69
CA VAL A 249 18.61 -24.42 -32.49
C VAL A 249 17.38 -24.39 -31.62
N SER A 250 17.59 -24.42 -30.27
CA SER A 250 16.55 -24.19 -29.26
C SER A 250 17.04 -23.12 -28.31
N PHE A 251 16.20 -22.13 -28.05
CA PHE A 251 16.53 -20.98 -27.16
C PHE A 251 15.30 -20.44 -26.50
N SER A 252 15.50 -19.63 -25.44
CA SER A 252 14.51 -18.84 -24.73
C SER A 252 15.06 -17.45 -24.45
N GLY A 253 14.24 -16.52 -24.00
CA GLY A 253 14.67 -15.13 -23.76
C GLY A 253 14.71 -14.28 -25.04
N GLY A 254 14.07 -14.74 -26.10
CA GLY A 254 13.82 -13.98 -27.33
C GLY A 254 14.92 -13.99 -28.38
N SER A 255 16.18 -14.31 -28.04
CA SER A 255 17.29 -14.31 -29.01
C SER A 255 18.37 -15.32 -28.65
N THR A 256 19.19 -15.66 -29.65
CA THR A 256 20.37 -16.52 -29.46
C THR A 256 21.48 -16.18 -30.47
N SER A 257 22.72 -16.50 -30.11
CA SER A 257 23.89 -16.31 -30.98
C SER A 257 24.23 -17.60 -31.73
N LEU A 258 24.42 -17.49 -33.03
CA LEU A 258 24.77 -18.54 -33.95
C LEU A 258 26.12 -18.23 -34.63
N SER A 259 26.72 -19.23 -35.25
CA SER A 259 27.97 -19.07 -36.01
C SER A 259 27.80 -19.60 -37.44
N LEU A 260 28.02 -18.72 -38.42
CA LEU A 260 27.89 -19.01 -39.85
C LEU A 260 29.28 -19.00 -40.52
N ARG A 261 29.60 -20.00 -41.32
CA ARG A 261 30.86 -20.09 -42.07
C ARG A 261 30.59 -20.19 -43.55
N SER A 262 31.32 -19.44 -44.37
CA SER A 262 31.49 -19.65 -45.79
C SER A 262 32.96 -19.49 -46.16
N THR A 263 33.50 -20.35 -47.01
CA THR A 263 34.89 -20.27 -47.51
C THR A 263 34.98 -19.70 -48.92
N THR A 264 33.87 -19.32 -49.53
CA THR A 264 33.79 -18.71 -50.85
C THR A 264 32.99 -17.42 -50.85
N THR A 265 33.21 -16.58 -51.85
CA THR A 265 32.49 -15.31 -52.06
C THR A 265 31.14 -15.48 -52.76
N GLU A 266 30.73 -16.74 -52.98
CA GLU A 266 29.42 -17.02 -53.59
C GLU A 266 28.27 -16.47 -52.75
N SER A 267 27.20 -16.05 -53.40
CA SER A 267 26.01 -15.55 -52.73
C SER A 267 25.27 -16.70 -52.04
N ILE A 268 24.93 -16.48 -50.79
CA ILE A 268 24.17 -17.42 -49.97
C ILE A 268 22.84 -16.79 -49.55
N THR A 269 21.86 -17.65 -49.25
CA THR A 269 20.56 -17.21 -48.70
C THR A 269 20.30 -17.91 -47.37
N LEU A 270 20.00 -17.10 -46.32
CA LEU A 270 19.63 -17.54 -44.97
C LEU A 270 18.12 -17.68 -44.86
N GLY A 271 17.65 -18.60 -43.99
CA GLY A 271 16.23 -18.77 -43.71
C GLY A 271 15.95 -19.72 -42.56
N ILE A 272 14.67 -19.88 -42.22
CA ILE A 272 14.13 -20.87 -41.30
C ILE A 272 13.21 -21.80 -42.09
N THR A 273 13.45 -23.12 -41.98
CA THR A 273 12.65 -24.13 -42.71
C THR A 273 11.41 -24.56 -41.93
N SER A 274 11.50 -24.60 -40.63
CA SER A 274 10.40 -24.89 -39.71
C SER A 274 10.72 -24.40 -38.28
N SER A 275 9.69 -24.11 -37.48
CA SER A 275 9.86 -23.70 -36.11
C SER A 275 8.70 -24.15 -35.21
N THR A 276 8.92 -24.15 -33.91
CA THR A 276 7.92 -24.36 -32.87
C THR A 276 8.12 -23.27 -31.79
N PRO A 277 7.17 -22.32 -31.59
CA PRO A 277 5.96 -22.09 -32.40
C PRO A 277 6.26 -21.75 -33.87
N THR A 278 5.29 -22.03 -34.76
CA THR A 278 5.44 -21.73 -36.20
C THR A 278 5.36 -20.22 -36.44
N ALA A 279 6.30 -19.67 -37.20
CA ALA A 279 6.28 -18.25 -37.57
C ALA A 279 5.15 -17.95 -38.57
N LEU A 280 4.49 -16.80 -38.42
CA LEU A 280 3.40 -16.33 -39.27
C LEU A 280 3.91 -15.73 -40.58
N ASN A 281 5.07 -15.06 -40.54
CA ASN A 281 5.64 -14.31 -41.65
C ASN A 281 7.02 -14.83 -42.03
N ASN A 282 7.53 -14.36 -43.20
CA ASN A 282 8.83 -14.73 -43.70
C ASN A 282 9.97 -14.23 -42.80
N THR A 283 11.07 -14.99 -42.79
CA THR A 283 12.31 -14.59 -42.13
C THR A 283 12.88 -13.32 -42.75
N LEU A 284 13.32 -12.40 -41.92
CA LEU A 284 14.01 -11.17 -42.28
C LEU A 284 15.47 -11.24 -41.86
N CYS A 285 16.33 -10.47 -42.55
CA CYS A 285 17.74 -10.31 -42.17
C CYS A 285 18.11 -8.86 -42.12
N ARG A 286 18.95 -8.53 -41.16
CA ARG A 286 19.54 -7.21 -40.96
C ARG A 286 21.05 -7.33 -41.16
N LEU A 287 21.61 -6.58 -42.11
CA LEU A 287 23.04 -6.50 -42.38
C LEU A 287 23.56 -5.16 -41.80
N GLY A 288 24.28 -5.24 -40.72
CA GLY A 288 24.78 -4.06 -40.02
C GLY A 288 23.63 -3.10 -39.60
N ALA A 289 23.75 -1.85 -40.00
CA ALA A 289 22.80 -0.78 -39.72
C ALA A 289 21.55 -0.76 -40.61
N LEU A 290 21.47 -1.60 -41.61
CA LEU A 290 20.36 -1.54 -42.61
C LEU A 290 19.06 -2.03 -41.96
N ALA A 291 17.92 -1.51 -42.44
CA ALA A 291 16.62 -2.00 -42.04
C ALA A 291 16.44 -3.49 -42.41
N PRO A 292 15.78 -4.29 -41.55
CA PRO A 292 15.53 -5.70 -41.85
C PRO A 292 14.73 -5.86 -43.14
N SER A 293 15.12 -6.85 -43.97
CA SER A 293 14.37 -7.19 -45.15
C SER A 293 14.59 -8.64 -45.55
N ALA A 294 13.65 -9.23 -46.32
CA ALA A 294 13.83 -10.57 -46.88
C ALA A 294 14.96 -10.60 -47.94
N ALA A 295 15.18 -9.47 -48.64
CA ALA A 295 16.25 -9.34 -49.62
C ALA A 295 17.64 -9.39 -48.97
N ALA A 296 17.81 -8.84 -47.77
CA ALA A 296 19.07 -8.86 -47.03
C ALA A 296 19.48 -10.26 -46.56
N CYS A 297 18.56 -11.25 -46.59
CA CYS A 297 18.92 -12.65 -46.32
C CYS A 297 19.78 -13.28 -47.41
N THR A 298 19.90 -12.64 -48.58
CA THR A 298 20.84 -13.03 -49.63
C THR A 298 22.07 -12.13 -49.58
N LEU A 299 23.22 -12.68 -49.23
CA LEU A 299 24.47 -11.96 -48.94
C LEU A 299 25.67 -12.71 -49.50
N SER A 300 26.82 -12.03 -49.59
CA SER A 300 28.09 -12.62 -50.06
C SER A 300 29.19 -12.30 -49.06
N PHE A 301 30.10 -13.22 -48.89
CA PHE A 301 31.29 -13.06 -48.07
C PHE A 301 32.41 -12.39 -48.86
N ALA A 302 33.27 -11.63 -48.21
CA ALA A 302 34.41 -10.98 -48.83
C ALA A 302 35.74 -11.69 -48.43
N ASP A 303 36.74 -11.71 -49.32
CA ASP A 303 38.03 -12.33 -49.06
C ASP A 303 39.01 -11.41 -48.27
N SER A 304 38.65 -10.12 -48.11
CA SER A 304 39.46 -9.15 -47.32
C SER A 304 38.58 -8.13 -46.64
N GLY A 305 39.02 -7.61 -45.48
CA GLY A 305 38.28 -6.62 -44.72
C GLY A 305 39.00 -6.17 -43.45
N PHE A 306 38.33 -5.39 -42.65
CA PHE A 306 38.78 -4.98 -41.32
C PHE A 306 38.06 -5.79 -40.24
N VAL A 307 38.81 -6.28 -39.28
CA VAL A 307 38.30 -6.95 -38.07
C VAL A 307 38.67 -6.12 -36.87
N PHE A 308 37.70 -5.68 -36.11
CA PHE A 308 37.88 -4.97 -34.88
C PHE A 308 36.64 -5.18 -33.99
N GLU A 309 36.77 -4.87 -32.73
CA GLU A 309 35.71 -4.92 -31.70
C GLU A 309 35.75 -3.64 -30.90
N VAL A 310 34.66 -2.88 -30.92
CA VAL A 310 34.46 -1.69 -30.10
C VAL A 310 33.70 -2.13 -28.87
N PRO A 311 34.29 -2.06 -27.67
CA PRO A 311 33.58 -2.48 -26.47
C PRO A 311 32.39 -1.55 -26.18
N ASP A 312 31.33 -2.14 -25.65
CA ASP A 312 30.28 -1.35 -24.99
C ASP A 312 30.89 -0.43 -23.94
N LYS A 313 30.34 0.76 -23.73
CA LYS A 313 30.99 1.80 -22.97
C LYS A 313 29.99 2.77 -22.29
N LEU A 314 30.48 3.57 -21.36
CA LEU A 314 29.71 4.70 -20.85
C LEU A 314 29.75 5.87 -21.84
N ALA A 315 28.65 6.57 -21.98
CA ALA A 315 28.55 7.79 -22.75
C ALA A 315 29.60 8.81 -22.27
N ASN A 316 30.28 9.46 -23.20
CA ASN A 316 31.38 10.41 -22.95
C ASN A 316 32.67 9.80 -22.37
N LYS A 317 32.74 8.52 -22.02
CA LYS A 317 33.98 7.83 -21.60
C LYS A 317 34.65 7.18 -22.79
N ALA A 318 35.87 7.58 -23.15
CA ALA A 318 36.58 7.02 -24.27
C ALA A 318 36.96 5.53 -24.04
N ALA A 319 36.82 4.70 -25.07
CA ALA A 319 37.37 3.36 -25.11
C ALA A 319 38.73 3.40 -25.84
N ASP A 320 39.78 3.07 -25.13
CA ASP A 320 41.17 3.15 -25.60
C ASP A 320 41.66 1.75 -26.06
N GLY A 321 42.68 1.75 -26.91
CA GLY A 321 43.43 0.55 -27.24
C GLY A 321 42.72 -0.42 -28.15
N ILE A 322 41.69 0.01 -28.89
CA ILE A 322 40.94 -0.82 -29.81
C ILE A 322 41.82 -1.20 -31.00
N LYS A 323 41.97 -2.50 -31.25
CA LYS A 323 42.79 -3.04 -32.31
C LYS A 323 41.99 -3.19 -33.61
N VAL A 324 42.40 -2.52 -34.65
CA VAL A 324 41.87 -2.68 -36.02
C VAL A 324 42.86 -3.52 -36.81
N MET A 325 42.48 -4.73 -37.21
CA MET A 325 43.30 -5.65 -38.01
C MET A 325 42.81 -5.63 -39.46
N ALA A 326 43.69 -5.28 -40.36
CA ALA A 326 43.46 -5.43 -41.79
C ALA A 326 43.77 -6.87 -42.20
N VAL A 327 42.80 -7.64 -42.68
CA VAL A 327 42.95 -9.06 -43.01
C VAL A 327 42.57 -9.37 -44.44
N LYS A 328 43.22 -10.38 -45.00
CA LYS A 328 42.83 -11.05 -46.23
C LYS A 328 42.86 -12.56 -46.01
N LYS A 329 42.17 -13.30 -46.89
CA LYS A 329 42.15 -14.75 -46.88
C LYS A 329 43.46 -15.31 -47.43
N ASP A 330 44.10 -16.22 -46.69
CA ASP A 330 45.17 -17.04 -47.18
C ASP A 330 44.62 -18.20 -48.03
N ASP A 331 45.12 -18.34 -49.25
CA ASP A 331 44.64 -19.33 -50.24
C ASP A 331 44.87 -20.80 -49.81
N SER A 332 45.86 -21.01 -48.95
CA SER A 332 46.25 -22.39 -48.58
C SER A 332 45.54 -22.85 -47.29
N SER A 333 45.53 -22.00 -46.25
CA SER A 333 44.93 -22.33 -44.94
C SER A 333 43.49 -21.94 -44.81
N GLN A 334 42.96 -21.11 -45.73
CA GLN A 334 41.60 -20.54 -45.64
C GLN A 334 41.35 -19.74 -44.33
N SER A 335 42.44 -19.30 -43.67
CA SER A 335 42.45 -18.48 -42.49
C SER A 335 42.75 -17.02 -42.82
N CYS A 336 42.47 -16.09 -41.91
CA CYS A 336 42.81 -14.69 -42.06
C CYS A 336 44.32 -14.47 -41.84
N GLU A 337 44.97 -13.74 -42.75
CA GLU A 337 46.33 -13.25 -42.62
C GLU A 337 46.36 -11.72 -42.73
N PRO A 338 47.37 -11.03 -42.18
CA PRO A 338 47.50 -9.57 -42.26
C PRO A 338 47.58 -9.08 -43.73
N ALA A 339 46.72 -8.09 -44.06
CA ALA A 339 46.72 -7.43 -45.35
C ALA A 339 47.70 -6.26 -45.42
N PHE A 340 47.87 -5.53 -44.32
CA PHE A 340 48.73 -4.38 -44.22
C PHE A 340 49.79 -4.65 -43.12
N VAL A 341 51.03 -4.56 -43.42
CA VAL A 341 52.13 -4.81 -42.46
C VAL A 341 53.12 -3.64 -42.49
N SER A 342 53.40 -3.06 -41.33
CA SER A 342 54.32 -1.95 -41.14
C SER A 342 54.09 -0.78 -42.14
N THR A 343 52.85 -0.35 -42.30
CA THR A 343 52.48 0.68 -43.26
C THR A 343 51.38 1.58 -42.75
N THR A 344 51.31 2.81 -43.26
CA THR A 344 50.25 3.76 -43.00
C THR A 344 49.25 3.76 -44.15
N LYS A 345 47.95 3.62 -43.88
CA LYS A 345 46.88 3.67 -44.85
C LYS A 345 45.83 4.71 -44.48
N SER A 346 45.28 5.39 -45.48
CA SER A 346 44.21 6.36 -45.35
C SER A 346 42.86 5.63 -45.44
N LEU A 347 42.12 5.57 -44.34
CA LEU A 347 40.84 4.90 -44.29
C LEU A 347 39.69 5.93 -44.15
N SER A 348 38.56 5.61 -44.74
CA SER A 348 37.29 6.36 -44.56
C SER A 348 36.50 5.76 -43.40
N LEU A 349 36.18 6.65 -42.41
CA LEU A 349 35.47 6.28 -41.20
C LEU A 349 34.14 7.03 -41.09
N TRP A 350 33.08 6.32 -40.71
CA TRP A 350 31.76 6.89 -40.37
C TRP A 350 31.06 6.03 -39.33
N SER A 351 30.03 6.57 -38.73
CA SER A 351 29.16 5.88 -37.78
C SER A 351 27.71 5.92 -38.22
N ASP A 352 26.96 4.87 -37.98
CA ASP A 352 25.52 4.83 -38.16
C ASP A 352 24.82 4.78 -36.80
N TYR A 353 23.69 5.49 -36.70
CA TYR A 353 22.79 5.43 -35.52
C TYR A 353 21.86 4.23 -35.70
N LEU A 354 21.90 3.28 -34.76
CA LEU A 354 21.05 2.08 -34.78
C LEU A 354 19.82 2.24 -33.91
N ASP A 355 20.02 2.61 -32.64
CA ASP A 355 18.97 2.84 -31.67
C ASP A 355 19.37 3.95 -30.68
N PRO A 356 18.68 5.13 -30.65
CA PRO A 356 17.70 5.56 -31.63
C PRO A 356 18.33 5.69 -33.01
N ASN A 357 17.53 5.40 -34.05
CA ASN A 357 18.01 5.49 -35.43
C ASN A 357 18.10 6.95 -35.92
N ALA A 358 18.64 7.16 -37.10
CA ALA A 358 18.89 8.48 -37.68
C ALA A 358 17.64 9.37 -37.79
N THR A 359 16.42 8.81 -37.75
CA THR A 359 15.16 9.56 -37.82
C THR A 359 14.52 9.80 -36.46
N THR A 360 14.86 9.02 -35.46
CA THR A 360 14.30 9.10 -34.09
C THR A 360 15.26 9.73 -33.09
N GLN A 361 16.54 9.82 -33.38
CA GLN A 361 17.52 10.50 -32.58
C GLN A 361 17.20 12.01 -32.47
N VAL A 362 17.51 12.61 -31.31
CA VAL A 362 17.22 14.02 -31.02
C VAL A 362 18.48 14.85 -30.85
N SER A 363 19.63 14.24 -30.63
CA SER A 363 20.92 14.93 -30.56
C SER A 363 21.75 14.60 -31.80
N ASN A 364 22.57 15.58 -32.24
CA ASN A 364 23.50 15.41 -33.35
C ASN A 364 24.90 15.02 -32.85
N ALA A 365 24.97 14.34 -31.72
CA ALA A 365 26.23 13.87 -31.15
C ALA A 365 26.92 12.89 -32.12
N LYS A 366 28.20 13.12 -32.42
CA LYS A 366 28.98 12.30 -33.32
C LYS A 366 29.97 11.42 -32.57
N VAL A 367 30.19 10.22 -33.07
CA VAL A 367 31.32 9.38 -32.64
C VAL A 367 32.61 10.08 -32.98
N THR A 368 33.58 10.03 -32.08
CA THR A 368 34.97 10.48 -32.36
C THR A 368 35.88 9.27 -32.40
N VAL A 369 36.80 9.27 -33.35
CA VAL A 369 37.91 8.31 -33.42
C VAL A 369 39.20 9.10 -33.32
N ASN A 370 40.07 8.68 -32.39
CA ASN A 370 41.33 9.41 -32.06
C ASN A 370 41.10 10.90 -31.82
N GLY A 371 40.02 11.28 -31.12
CA GLY A 371 39.63 12.66 -30.83
C GLY A 371 38.98 13.44 -31.99
N THR A 372 38.88 12.86 -33.20
CA THR A 372 38.32 13.52 -34.38
C THR A 372 36.88 13.02 -34.59
N ALA A 373 35.90 13.90 -34.73
CA ALA A 373 34.52 13.55 -35.06
C ALA A 373 34.45 13.00 -36.45
N ILE A 374 33.76 11.86 -36.60
CA ILE A 374 33.63 11.17 -37.90
C ILE A 374 32.23 11.46 -38.51
N GLY A 375 32.08 11.14 -39.81
CA GLY A 375 30.80 11.26 -40.50
C GLY A 375 29.73 10.37 -39.91
N THR A 376 28.45 10.66 -40.27
CA THR A 376 27.28 9.89 -39.82
C THR A 376 26.66 9.05 -40.98
N SER A 377 27.42 8.93 -42.10
CA SER A 377 27.12 8.10 -43.24
C SER A 377 28.35 7.86 -44.10
N GLN A 378 28.34 6.90 -44.98
CA GLN A 378 29.42 6.64 -45.88
C GLN A 378 29.70 7.83 -46.84
N ALA A 379 28.68 8.62 -47.16
CA ALA A 379 28.79 9.76 -48.07
C ALA A 379 29.55 10.94 -47.46
N ASP A 380 29.51 11.11 -46.10
CA ASP A 380 30.22 12.12 -45.34
C ASP A 380 31.36 11.54 -44.51
N ALA A 381 31.87 10.36 -44.90
CA ALA A 381 32.92 9.68 -44.20
C ALA A 381 34.17 10.54 -44.01
N THR A 382 34.77 10.47 -42.82
CA THR A 382 36.00 11.21 -42.48
C THR A 382 37.22 10.36 -42.73
N VAL A 383 38.19 10.89 -43.51
CA VAL A 383 39.43 10.18 -43.83
C VAL A 383 40.43 10.38 -42.68
N GLN A 384 40.95 9.25 -42.14
CA GLN A 384 42.00 9.23 -41.15
C GLN A 384 43.13 8.30 -41.57
N ASN A 385 44.37 8.66 -41.23
CA ASN A 385 45.55 7.83 -41.44
C ASN A 385 45.73 6.88 -40.25
N LEU A 386 45.71 5.60 -40.47
CA LEU A 386 45.96 4.57 -39.47
C LEU A 386 47.32 3.91 -39.74
N ASN A 387 48.15 3.76 -38.68
CA ASN A 387 49.44 3.12 -38.76
C ASN A 387 49.31 1.64 -38.39
N PHE A 388 49.50 0.74 -39.35
CA PHE A 388 49.50 -0.70 -39.11
C PHE A 388 50.90 -1.17 -38.74
N ASP A 389 51.02 -1.90 -37.66
CA ASP A 389 52.28 -2.47 -37.19
C ASP A 389 52.78 -3.72 -37.92
N GLY A 390 53.80 -4.41 -37.39
CA GLY A 390 54.31 -5.65 -37.98
C GLY A 390 53.38 -6.84 -37.89
N ALA A 391 52.35 -6.78 -37.08
CA ALA A 391 51.26 -7.77 -36.97
C ALA A 391 50.05 -7.42 -37.84
N GLY A 392 50.05 -6.26 -38.50
CA GLY A 392 48.93 -5.76 -39.27
C GLY A 392 47.83 -5.15 -38.44
N GLU A 393 48.16 -4.64 -37.24
CA GLU A 393 47.22 -4.02 -36.31
C GLU A 393 47.42 -2.51 -36.24
N ALA A 394 46.38 -1.72 -36.26
CA ALA A 394 46.34 -0.32 -35.92
C ALA A 394 45.51 -0.13 -34.65
N THR A 395 45.96 0.80 -33.78
CA THR A 395 45.23 1.10 -32.51
C THR A 395 44.43 2.37 -32.69
N ILE A 396 43.16 2.34 -32.27
CA ILE A 396 42.25 3.48 -32.26
C ILE A 396 41.68 3.69 -30.87
N GLN A 397 41.21 4.92 -30.61
CA GLN A 397 40.37 5.31 -29.46
C GLN A 397 39.00 5.68 -30.02
N VAL A 398 37.91 5.25 -29.36
CA VAL A 398 36.54 5.55 -29.77
C VAL A 398 35.80 6.21 -28.62
N ASN A 399 35.14 7.35 -28.86
CA ASN A 399 34.23 7.97 -27.91
C ASN A 399 32.89 8.38 -28.56
N TYR A 400 31.82 8.26 -27.81
CA TYR A 400 30.49 8.76 -28.15
C TYR A 400 29.90 9.44 -26.90
N PRO A 401 29.52 10.74 -26.98
CA PRO A 401 29.11 11.50 -25.78
C PRO A 401 27.67 11.29 -25.37
N ASP A 402 26.87 10.55 -26.13
CA ASP A 402 25.44 10.30 -25.88
C ASP A 402 25.17 8.79 -25.69
N ALA A 403 23.94 8.45 -25.29
CA ALA A 403 23.50 7.06 -25.17
C ALA A 403 22.91 6.50 -26.46
N GLY A 404 22.94 5.18 -26.59
CA GLY A 404 22.35 4.48 -27.73
C GLY A 404 23.26 3.40 -28.31
N GLN A 405 22.75 2.68 -29.30
CA GLN A 405 23.50 1.70 -30.07
C GLN A 405 24.03 2.33 -31.35
N MET A 406 25.32 2.23 -31.53
CA MET A 406 26.04 2.81 -32.66
C MET A 406 26.75 1.73 -33.46
N GLN A 407 26.97 1.96 -34.78
CA GLN A 407 27.86 1.15 -35.58
C GLN A 407 29.03 2.00 -36.04
N LEU A 408 30.27 1.56 -35.80
CA LEU A 408 31.48 2.14 -36.42
C LEU A 408 31.80 1.39 -37.69
N ASN A 409 32.05 2.14 -38.77
CA ASN A 409 32.40 1.59 -40.04
C ASN A 409 33.76 2.12 -40.53
N LEU A 410 34.51 1.23 -41.15
CA LEU A 410 35.80 1.53 -41.80
C LEU A 410 35.78 1.02 -43.25
N SER A 411 36.33 1.83 -44.20
CA SER A 411 36.53 1.37 -45.55
C SER A 411 37.89 1.84 -46.13
N TYR A 412 38.41 1.06 -47.06
CA TYR A 412 39.59 1.34 -47.81
C TYR A 412 39.40 1.04 -49.30
N SER A 413 39.78 1.96 -50.17
CA SER A 413 39.86 1.74 -51.63
C SER A 413 41.30 1.96 -52.05
N GLY A 414 41.91 0.87 -52.49
CA GLY A 414 43.31 0.82 -52.89
C GLY A 414 43.62 1.63 -54.14
N SER A 415 44.80 2.27 -54.15
CA SER A 415 45.34 2.96 -55.31
C SER A 415 46.83 2.62 -55.44
N GLY A 416 47.41 2.83 -56.60
CA GLY A 416 48.82 2.49 -56.83
C GLY A 416 49.11 0.98 -56.76
N GLU A 417 49.94 0.54 -55.84
CA GLU A 417 50.23 -0.88 -55.63
C GLU A 417 49.05 -1.69 -55.10
N ASP A 418 48.13 -1.02 -54.41
CA ASP A 418 46.88 -1.63 -53.87
C ASP A 418 45.69 -1.47 -54.85
N ALA A 419 45.93 -1.04 -56.09
CA ALA A 419 44.83 -0.78 -57.06
C ALA A 419 43.94 -2.02 -57.23
N GLY A 420 42.63 -1.82 -57.00
CA GLY A 420 41.64 -2.91 -57.07
C GLY A 420 41.35 -3.59 -55.74
N LEU A 421 42.09 -3.29 -54.68
CA LEU A 421 41.76 -3.79 -53.35
C LEU A 421 40.68 -2.90 -52.72
N SER A 422 39.57 -3.52 -52.33
CA SER A 422 38.48 -2.87 -51.56
C SER A 422 38.26 -3.67 -50.31
N MET A 423 38.33 -2.98 -49.18
CA MET A 423 38.15 -3.58 -47.85
C MET A 423 37.16 -2.78 -47.05
N SER A 424 36.32 -3.44 -46.30
CA SER A 424 35.40 -2.81 -45.36
C SER A 424 35.31 -3.62 -44.05
N GLY A 425 34.85 -3.01 -43.03
CA GLY A 425 34.61 -3.64 -41.74
C GLY A 425 33.69 -2.78 -40.90
N SER A 426 32.89 -3.38 -40.05
CA SER A 426 32.02 -2.69 -39.13
C SER A 426 31.91 -3.45 -37.83
N ASP A 427 31.64 -2.71 -36.76
CA ASP A 427 31.28 -3.28 -35.48
C ASP A 427 30.28 -2.38 -34.74
N THR A 428 29.45 -3.00 -33.89
CA THR A 428 28.39 -2.32 -33.16
C THR A 428 28.71 -2.27 -31.67
N PHE A 429 28.40 -1.16 -31.03
CA PHE A 429 28.57 -0.99 -29.58
C PHE A 429 27.41 -0.23 -28.97
N VAL A 430 27.17 -0.47 -27.69
CA VAL A 430 26.16 0.24 -26.88
C VAL A 430 26.87 1.26 -25.99
N SER A 431 26.39 2.49 -26.04
CA SER A 431 26.82 3.58 -25.16
C SER A 431 25.77 3.81 -24.07
N PHE A 432 26.14 3.57 -22.83
CA PHE A 432 25.24 3.66 -21.67
C PHE A 432 25.28 5.05 -21.03
N PRO A 433 24.20 5.61 -20.53
CA PRO A 433 24.29 6.70 -19.56
C PRO A 433 25.03 6.20 -18.30
N ALA A 434 25.76 7.09 -17.63
CA ALA A 434 26.45 6.75 -16.38
C ALA A 434 25.44 6.56 -15.21
N GLY A 435 24.34 7.33 -15.23
CA GLY A 435 23.28 7.26 -14.24
C GLY A 435 22.08 8.11 -14.60
N LEU A 436 21.09 8.13 -13.72
CA LEU A 436 19.92 8.99 -13.80
C LEU A 436 19.97 10.05 -12.70
N CYS A 437 19.54 11.27 -13.02
CA CYS A 437 19.17 12.28 -12.03
C CYS A 437 17.65 12.27 -11.88
N ILE A 438 17.16 12.16 -10.63
CA ILE A 438 15.77 12.30 -10.27
C ILE A 438 15.60 13.43 -9.25
N ALA A 439 14.69 14.38 -9.51
CA ALA A 439 14.44 15.52 -8.64
C ALA A 439 13.00 15.98 -8.77
N PRO A 440 12.42 16.65 -7.75
CA PRO A 440 11.14 17.31 -7.92
C PRO A 440 11.22 18.44 -8.95
N GLU A 441 10.14 18.64 -9.72
CA GLU A 441 10.08 19.75 -10.67
C GLU A 441 9.94 21.09 -9.93
N ASP A 442 9.13 21.12 -8.87
CA ASP A 442 8.95 22.27 -8.00
C ASP A 442 10.06 22.32 -6.93
N PRO A 443 10.92 23.35 -6.91
CA PRO A 443 11.92 23.52 -5.87
C PRO A 443 11.28 23.67 -4.46
N GLY A 444 10.03 24.12 -4.35
CA GLY A 444 9.30 24.22 -3.09
C GLY A 444 9.02 22.86 -2.43
N ALA A 445 9.15 21.78 -3.20
CA ALA A 445 9.02 20.42 -2.69
C ALA A 445 10.25 19.92 -1.92
N ILE A 446 11.40 20.62 -1.97
CA ILE A 446 12.64 20.18 -1.34
C ILE A 446 12.59 20.41 0.16
N CYS A 447 12.64 19.34 0.93
CA CYS A 447 12.66 19.35 2.38
C CYS A 447 14.08 19.06 2.89
N THR A 448 14.93 20.08 2.95
CA THR A 448 16.35 19.91 3.33
C THR A 448 16.53 19.32 4.74
N ALA A 449 15.68 19.70 5.69
CA ALA A 449 15.72 19.17 7.06
C ALA A 449 15.36 17.67 7.13
N GLY A 450 14.51 17.20 6.22
CA GLY A 450 14.07 15.81 6.18
C GLY A 450 13.15 15.40 7.32
N ASP A 451 12.42 16.36 7.94
CA ASP A 451 11.59 16.13 9.11
C ASP A 451 10.30 17.00 9.11
N ALA A 452 9.57 16.98 10.24
CA ALA A 452 8.32 17.72 10.41
C ALA A 452 8.47 19.24 10.48
N SER A 453 9.69 19.79 10.48
CA SER A 453 9.95 21.24 10.48
C SER A 453 9.84 21.86 9.09
N CYS A 454 9.87 21.05 8.02
CA CYS A 454 9.70 21.53 6.66
C CYS A 454 8.30 22.14 6.48
N PRO A 455 8.17 23.18 5.63
CA PRO A 455 6.87 23.69 5.22
C PRO A 455 6.00 22.59 4.59
N ALA A 456 4.67 22.70 4.70
CA ALA A 456 3.77 21.87 3.93
C ALA A 456 4.01 22.10 2.43
N TYR A 457 4.12 21.01 1.65
CA TYR A 457 4.29 21.07 0.20
C TYR A 457 2.96 20.86 -0.53
N THR A 458 2.39 19.68 -0.41
CA THR A 458 1.10 19.35 -1.02
C THR A 458 0.37 18.26 -0.25
N GLN A 459 -0.88 18.01 -0.60
CA GLN A 459 -1.70 16.99 0.04
C GLN A 459 -1.28 15.58 -0.37
N ALA A 460 -1.37 14.63 0.55
CA ALA A 460 -1.18 13.21 0.26
C ALA A 460 -2.23 12.75 -0.77
N GLY A 461 -1.77 12.09 -1.84
CA GLY A 461 -2.59 11.66 -2.97
C GLY A 461 -2.74 12.71 -4.07
N GLU A 462 -2.31 13.94 -3.87
CA GLU A 462 -2.29 14.97 -4.93
C GLU A 462 -1.11 14.78 -5.87
N SER A 463 -1.31 15.13 -7.14
CA SER A 463 -0.30 14.93 -8.18
C SER A 463 0.78 16.01 -8.13
N PHE A 464 2.03 15.60 -8.24
CA PHE A 464 3.20 16.45 -8.41
C PHE A 464 4.12 15.88 -9.51
N ASN A 465 5.09 16.65 -9.98
CA ASN A 465 5.97 16.25 -11.05
C ASN A 465 7.39 15.95 -10.57
N LEU A 466 7.95 14.85 -11.08
CA LEU A 466 9.37 14.50 -10.97
C LEU A 466 10.08 14.75 -12.30
N LYS A 467 11.25 15.35 -12.26
CA LYS A 467 12.21 15.47 -13.36
C LYS A 467 13.11 14.26 -13.35
N LEU A 468 13.25 13.61 -14.50
CA LEU A 468 14.19 12.51 -14.70
C LEU A 468 15.08 12.84 -15.90
N GLN A 469 16.38 12.70 -15.72
CA GLN A 469 17.38 13.03 -16.72
C GLN A 469 18.49 11.98 -16.74
N ALA A 470 18.82 11.48 -17.94
CA ALA A 470 19.93 10.55 -18.08
C ALA A 470 21.24 11.32 -18.32
N MET A 471 22.30 10.95 -17.58
CA MET A 471 23.54 11.69 -17.51
C MET A 471 24.70 10.88 -18.06
N ALA A 472 25.62 11.54 -18.78
CA ALA A 472 26.85 10.96 -19.27
C ALA A 472 27.90 10.85 -18.17
N TRP A 473 28.92 10.03 -18.39
CA TRP A 473 30.07 9.92 -17.51
C TRP A 473 30.91 11.22 -17.52
N GLU A 474 31.27 11.70 -16.35
CA GLU A 474 32.19 12.83 -16.17
C GLU A 474 33.46 12.42 -15.39
N SER A 475 33.33 11.56 -14.38
CA SER A 475 34.47 10.99 -13.64
C SER A 475 34.16 9.61 -13.06
N ASP A 476 35.16 8.85 -12.66
CA ASP A 476 34.99 7.53 -12.03
C ASP A 476 34.55 7.61 -10.56
N ASP A 477 34.75 8.78 -9.92
CA ASP A 477 34.38 9.03 -8.51
C ASP A 477 33.03 9.74 -8.39
N ASP A 478 32.29 9.90 -9.51
CA ASP A 478 30.99 10.56 -9.53
C ASP A 478 29.93 9.72 -8.83
N SER A 479 29.30 10.30 -7.83
CA SER A 479 28.20 9.67 -7.05
C SER A 479 26.91 10.48 -7.06
N ASP A 480 26.91 11.71 -7.61
CA ASP A 480 25.75 12.57 -7.73
C ASP A 480 25.52 13.03 -9.18
N TYR A 481 24.81 12.23 -9.92
CA TYR A 481 24.51 12.51 -11.32
C TYR A 481 23.66 13.76 -11.55
N CYS A 482 23.05 14.32 -10.50
CA CYS A 482 22.28 15.58 -10.63
C CYS A 482 23.20 16.83 -10.73
N ASP A 483 24.46 16.72 -10.36
CA ASP A 483 25.47 17.77 -10.51
C ASP A 483 26.10 17.79 -11.91
N ASN A 484 25.94 16.72 -12.71
CA ASN A 484 26.55 16.56 -14.02
C ASN A 484 25.97 17.57 -15.03
N LYS A 485 26.81 17.98 -15.97
CA LYS A 485 26.48 18.98 -17.00
C LYS A 485 26.14 18.34 -18.34
N THR A 486 26.61 17.11 -18.57
CA THR A 486 26.47 16.41 -19.83
C THR A 486 25.35 15.39 -19.74
N THR A 487 24.26 15.66 -20.47
CA THR A 487 23.09 14.77 -20.56
C THR A 487 23.25 13.80 -21.71
N THR A 488 22.45 12.73 -21.70
CA THR A 488 22.33 11.77 -22.82
C THR A 488 20.92 11.87 -23.44
N PRO A 489 20.67 12.85 -24.34
CA PRO A 489 19.35 13.13 -24.93
C PRO A 489 18.75 11.96 -25.71
N ASN A 490 19.57 11.08 -26.26
CA ASN A 490 19.17 9.91 -27.03
C ASN A 490 18.86 8.68 -26.17
N TYR A 491 18.95 8.79 -24.83
CA TYR A 491 18.58 7.69 -23.96
C TYR A 491 17.08 7.44 -23.99
N ALA A 492 16.69 6.19 -24.27
CA ALA A 492 15.34 5.69 -24.15
C ALA A 492 15.35 4.31 -23.46
N GLN A 493 14.50 4.13 -22.47
CA GLN A 493 14.41 2.90 -21.71
C GLN A 493 12.99 2.71 -21.20
N ALA A 494 12.37 1.58 -21.57
CA ALA A 494 11.07 1.20 -21.03
C ALA A 494 11.18 0.54 -19.65
N ASN A 495 10.07 0.59 -18.89
CA ASN A 495 9.91 -0.13 -17.63
C ASN A 495 10.93 0.24 -16.53
N ILE A 496 11.34 1.49 -16.44
CA ILE A 496 12.11 1.97 -15.29
C ILE A 496 11.18 1.92 -14.07
N VAL A 497 11.59 1.21 -13.01
CA VAL A 497 10.81 1.06 -11.79
C VAL A 497 10.97 2.31 -10.93
N LEU A 498 9.84 2.88 -10.51
CA LEU A 498 9.81 4.00 -9.58
C LEU A 498 9.48 3.49 -8.19
N GLY A 499 10.17 4.01 -7.18
CA GLY A 499 9.96 3.68 -5.78
C GLY A 499 9.91 4.92 -4.90
N SER A 500 9.56 4.72 -3.64
CA SER A 500 9.64 5.73 -2.59
C SER A 500 10.27 5.16 -1.34
N GLU A 501 11.07 5.99 -0.67
CA GLU A 501 11.65 5.69 0.64
C GLU A 501 11.15 6.73 1.64
N LEU A 502 10.53 6.27 2.72
CA LEU A 502 10.10 7.17 3.78
C LEU A 502 11.32 7.66 4.57
N VAL A 503 11.52 8.96 4.59
CA VAL A 503 12.55 9.64 5.39
C VAL A 503 12.03 9.92 6.79
N ALA A 504 10.81 10.45 6.89
CA ALA A 504 10.14 10.77 8.15
C ALA A 504 8.60 10.74 7.99
N PRO A 505 7.86 10.32 9.04
CA PRO A 505 8.29 9.93 10.38
C PRO A 505 8.96 8.57 10.43
N SER A 506 9.91 8.39 11.35
CA SER A 506 10.57 7.11 11.55
C SER A 506 9.58 6.01 11.94
N GLY A 507 9.70 4.84 11.31
CA GLY A 507 8.83 3.69 11.52
C GLY A 507 7.39 3.91 11.01
N GLY A 508 7.21 4.82 10.05
CA GLY A 508 5.95 5.03 9.33
C GLY A 508 5.78 4.07 8.15
N GLU A 509 4.68 4.26 7.43
CA GLU A 509 4.37 3.52 6.21
C GLU A 509 5.06 4.19 5.00
N PRO A 510 5.57 3.42 4.04
CA PRO A 510 6.33 3.96 2.91
C PRO A 510 5.47 4.73 1.91
N GLY A 511 4.16 4.62 1.99
CA GLY A 511 3.22 5.19 1.02
C GLY A 511 3.19 4.40 -0.29
N ILE A 512 2.08 4.53 -1.01
CA ILE A 512 1.88 3.90 -2.32
C ILE A 512 2.02 4.96 -3.39
N LEU A 513 2.85 4.70 -4.40
CA LEU A 513 3.00 5.55 -5.56
C LEU A 513 1.84 5.36 -6.54
N ALA A 514 1.41 6.45 -7.19
CA ALA A 514 0.42 6.36 -8.25
C ALA A 514 0.96 5.67 -9.51
N ASN A 515 2.24 5.87 -9.81
CA ASN A 515 2.93 5.27 -10.95
C ASN A 515 4.21 4.58 -10.48
N GLU A 516 4.23 3.24 -10.54
CA GLU A 516 5.38 2.41 -10.13
C GLU A 516 6.41 2.22 -11.25
N LYS A 517 6.08 2.59 -12.48
CA LYS A 517 6.94 2.45 -13.66
C LYS A 517 6.76 3.63 -14.59
N TYR A 518 7.82 3.95 -15.31
CA TYR A 518 7.76 4.90 -16.41
C TYR A 518 8.68 4.50 -17.57
N ASN A 519 8.43 5.06 -18.74
CA ASN A 519 9.24 4.87 -19.93
C ASN A 519 9.98 6.18 -20.24
N HIS A 520 11.31 6.17 -20.11
CA HIS A 520 12.15 7.29 -20.50
C HIS A 520 12.18 7.41 -22.03
N GLN A 521 11.90 8.58 -22.54
CA GLN A 521 11.85 8.88 -23.95
C GLN A 521 13.01 9.76 -24.37
N VAL A 522 13.45 9.60 -25.62
CA VAL A 522 14.40 10.55 -26.21
C VAL A 522 13.87 11.99 -26.14
N ALA A 523 14.68 12.91 -25.69
CA ALA A 523 14.31 14.30 -25.54
C ALA A 523 15.52 15.22 -25.80
N ALA A 524 15.36 16.28 -26.60
CA ALA A 524 16.48 17.17 -26.98
C ALA A 524 17.21 17.78 -25.76
N SER A 525 16.49 18.01 -24.66
CA SER A 525 17.06 18.44 -23.38
C SER A 525 17.55 17.28 -22.48
N GLY A 526 17.32 16.02 -22.86
CA GLY A 526 17.50 14.85 -22.02
C GLY A 526 16.51 14.75 -20.84
N LEU A 527 15.56 15.72 -20.73
CA LEU A 527 14.64 15.84 -19.60
C LEU A 527 13.30 15.17 -19.88
N ASN A 528 12.89 14.28 -19.01
CA ASN A 528 11.55 13.72 -18.94
C ASN A 528 10.84 14.23 -17.68
N ILE A 529 9.55 14.53 -17.78
CA ILE A 529 8.69 14.89 -16.68
C ILE A 529 7.71 13.75 -16.44
N GLN A 530 7.71 13.23 -15.23
CA GLN A 530 6.81 12.18 -14.81
C GLN A 530 5.88 12.69 -13.71
N SER A 531 4.58 12.70 -13.97
CA SER A 531 3.58 12.98 -12.95
C SER A 531 3.53 11.82 -11.96
N GLN A 532 3.51 12.15 -10.67
CA GLN A 532 3.50 11.19 -9.58
C GLN A 532 2.56 11.66 -8.47
N ALA A 533 2.11 10.76 -7.63
CA ALA A 533 1.42 11.05 -6.38
C ALA A 533 1.80 10.00 -5.34
N ILE A 534 1.82 10.40 -4.06
CA ILE A 534 2.05 9.51 -2.93
C ILE A 534 0.89 9.63 -1.95
N GLY A 535 0.30 8.50 -1.55
CA GLY A 535 -0.91 8.46 -0.74
C GLY A 535 -0.70 8.69 0.75
N GLU A 536 0.54 8.97 1.21
CA GLU A 536 0.87 9.03 2.63
C GLU A 536 1.49 10.38 3.04
N VAL A 537 1.30 10.75 4.29
CA VAL A 537 1.92 11.92 4.94
C VAL A 537 3.39 11.66 5.21
N GLY A 538 4.24 12.67 5.08
CA GLY A 538 5.64 12.54 5.44
C GLY A 538 6.60 13.26 4.51
N VAL A 539 7.87 12.92 4.67
CA VAL A 539 8.97 13.30 3.79
C VAL A 539 9.54 12.04 3.16
N PHE A 540 9.73 12.06 1.85
CA PHE A 540 10.13 10.90 1.08
C PHE A 540 11.33 11.20 0.19
N LYS A 541 12.08 10.16 -0.17
CA LYS A 541 12.93 10.14 -1.35
C LYS A 541 12.26 9.31 -2.42
N PHE A 542 12.34 9.76 -3.66
CA PHE A 542 11.85 9.01 -4.82
C PHE A 542 13.01 8.35 -5.52
N THR A 543 12.83 7.11 -5.94
CA THR A 543 13.87 6.32 -6.60
C THR A 543 13.46 5.96 -8.01
N ALA A 544 14.46 5.79 -8.90
CA ALA A 544 14.27 5.29 -10.26
C ALA A 544 15.31 4.21 -10.53
N GLU A 545 14.84 2.98 -10.82
CA GLU A 545 15.69 1.81 -11.06
C GLU A 545 15.52 1.33 -12.51
N PRO A 546 16.48 1.58 -13.38
CA PRO A 546 16.48 1.04 -14.73
C PRO A 546 16.60 -0.49 -14.75
N PRO A 547 16.10 -1.17 -15.81
CA PRO A 547 16.36 -2.59 -16.03
C PRO A 547 17.85 -2.92 -16.08
N ALA A 548 18.22 -4.14 -15.73
CA ALA A 548 19.61 -4.60 -15.66
C ALA A 548 20.33 -4.61 -17.02
N THR A 549 19.59 -4.53 -18.13
CA THR A 549 20.13 -4.51 -19.50
C THR A 549 19.64 -3.27 -20.25
N TYR A 550 20.51 -2.72 -21.09
CA TYR A 550 20.18 -1.63 -21.99
C TYR A 550 20.50 -2.02 -23.44
N LEU A 551 19.52 -1.92 -24.33
CA LEU A 551 19.62 -2.29 -25.75
C LEU A 551 20.21 -3.69 -25.99
N GLY A 552 19.86 -4.64 -25.09
CA GLY A 552 20.35 -6.02 -25.16
C GLY A 552 21.74 -6.26 -24.59
N SER A 553 22.45 -5.23 -24.14
CA SER A 553 23.76 -5.34 -23.51
C SER A 553 23.65 -5.37 -21.96
N ASN A 554 24.47 -6.15 -21.32
CA ASN A 554 24.63 -6.23 -19.86
C ASN A 554 26.04 -5.76 -19.41
N PHE A 555 26.74 -5.00 -20.26
CA PHE A 555 28.07 -4.47 -19.96
C PHE A 555 28.09 -3.60 -18.69
N TYR A 556 27.03 -2.82 -18.49
CA TYR A 556 26.91 -1.91 -17.35
C TYR A 556 25.48 -1.93 -16.83
N THR A 557 25.33 -2.03 -15.54
CA THR A 557 24.04 -1.84 -14.87
C THR A 557 23.92 -0.38 -14.45
N ILE A 558 23.00 0.36 -15.07
CA ILE A 558 22.73 1.75 -14.72
C ILE A 558 22.23 1.78 -13.25
N PRO A 559 22.92 2.53 -12.35
CA PRO A 559 22.57 2.49 -10.94
C PRO A 559 21.18 3.08 -10.67
N GLN A 560 20.54 2.58 -9.61
CA GLN A 560 19.32 3.19 -9.08
C GLN A 560 19.61 4.64 -8.68
N ALA A 561 18.80 5.56 -9.16
CA ALA A 561 18.84 6.96 -8.76
C ALA A 561 17.93 7.21 -7.55
N SER A 562 18.32 8.16 -6.70
CA SER A 562 17.52 8.61 -5.55
C SER A 562 17.47 10.13 -5.53
N SER A 563 16.30 10.69 -5.29
CA SER A 563 16.11 12.14 -5.17
C SER A 563 16.63 12.70 -3.85
N VAL A 564 16.73 14.02 -3.76
CA VAL A 564 16.74 14.74 -2.48
C VAL A 564 15.46 14.45 -1.69
N ASN A 565 15.41 14.84 -0.42
CA ASN A 565 14.20 14.73 0.39
C ASN A 565 13.08 15.61 -0.19
N VAL A 566 11.92 15.03 -0.43
CA VAL A 566 10.74 15.66 -1.03
C VAL A 566 9.57 15.61 -0.04
N GLY A 567 8.85 16.70 0.09
CA GLY A 567 7.72 16.85 1.00
C GLY A 567 7.82 18.19 1.72
N ARG A 568 7.06 18.45 2.73
CA ARG A 568 6.24 17.58 3.59
C ARG A 568 4.86 17.42 2.97
N PHE A 569 4.46 16.17 2.75
CA PHE A 569 3.11 15.84 2.35
C PHE A 569 2.21 15.87 3.60
N ILE A 570 1.01 16.44 3.47
CA ILE A 570 0.04 16.65 4.55
C ILE A 570 -1.29 15.96 4.21
N PRO A 571 -2.19 15.71 5.17
CA PRO A 571 -3.53 15.20 4.86
C PRO A 571 -4.30 16.15 3.94
N ALA A 572 -5.21 15.62 3.14
CA ALA A 572 -6.11 16.45 2.32
C ALA A 572 -7.23 17.07 3.17
N ARG A 573 -7.72 16.32 4.17
CA ARG A 573 -8.76 16.76 5.09
C ARG A 573 -8.79 15.92 6.36
N LEU A 574 -9.51 16.43 7.36
CA LEU A 574 -9.87 15.71 8.57
C LEU A 574 -11.37 15.41 8.55
N GLU A 575 -11.76 14.23 9.01
CA GLU A 575 -13.16 13.78 8.99
C GLU A 575 -13.55 13.11 10.29
N LEU A 576 -14.73 13.47 10.80
CA LEU A 576 -15.34 12.86 11.98
C LEU A 576 -16.26 11.71 11.56
N GLN A 577 -16.10 10.54 12.19
CA GLN A 577 -16.93 9.38 11.96
C GLN A 577 -17.54 8.84 13.26
N ASP A 578 -18.78 8.31 13.17
CA ASP A 578 -19.49 7.56 14.19
C ASP A 578 -19.54 8.24 15.59
N PRO A 579 -19.83 9.56 15.69
CA PRO A 579 -19.91 10.23 16.98
C PRO A 579 -21.11 9.74 17.78
N SER A 580 -20.90 9.43 19.05
CA SER A 580 -21.97 9.11 20.00
C SER A 580 -21.68 9.72 21.37
N VAL A 581 -22.66 10.42 21.91
CA VAL A 581 -22.59 11.03 23.23
C VAL A 581 -23.74 10.48 24.08
N LEU A 582 -23.41 9.95 25.23
CA LEU A 582 -24.39 9.39 26.16
C LEU A 582 -24.35 10.22 27.47
N ALA A 583 -25.40 11.01 27.72
CA ALA A 583 -25.54 11.72 28.97
C ALA A 583 -25.50 10.75 30.15
N ALA A 584 -24.86 11.15 31.27
CA ALA A 584 -24.75 10.30 32.45
C ALA A 584 -26.13 9.93 33.02
N CYS A 585 -27.12 10.83 32.88
CA CYS A 585 -28.52 10.54 33.12
C CYS A 585 -29.32 10.61 31.82
N GLY A 586 -29.41 9.47 31.11
CA GLY A 586 -30.06 9.40 29.79
C GLY A 586 -31.55 9.78 29.83
N THR A 587 -32.28 9.37 30.86
CA THR A 587 -33.71 9.68 31.01
C THR A 587 -33.99 11.19 31.22
N GLY A 588 -33.06 11.92 31.82
CA GLY A 588 -33.16 13.37 32.04
C GLY A 588 -32.37 14.21 31.04
N ASN A 589 -31.62 13.59 30.14
CA ASN A 589 -30.68 14.21 29.20
C ASN A 589 -29.78 15.27 29.87
N PHE A 590 -29.15 14.88 30.98
CA PHE A 590 -28.23 15.73 31.70
C PHE A 590 -27.04 14.94 32.28
N SER A 591 -25.98 15.67 32.64
CA SER A 591 -24.88 15.18 33.48
C SER A 591 -24.61 16.18 34.58
N TYR A 592 -24.13 15.75 35.74
CA TYR A 592 -23.58 16.69 36.71
C TYR A 592 -22.17 17.10 36.29
N LEU A 593 -21.75 18.30 36.70
CA LEU A 593 -20.35 18.71 36.57
C LEU A 593 -19.47 17.76 37.40
N ASP A 594 -18.32 17.37 36.91
CA ASP A 594 -17.42 16.30 37.36
C ASP A 594 -17.98 14.88 37.17
N GLN A 595 -19.21 14.69 36.68
CA GLN A 595 -19.77 13.37 36.44
C GLN A 595 -19.30 12.85 35.05
N PRO A 596 -18.70 11.65 34.97
CA PRO A 596 -18.36 11.04 33.70
C PRO A 596 -19.61 10.77 32.88
N PHE A 597 -19.57 11.15 31.59
CA PHE A 597 -20.55 10.81 30.57
C PHE A 597 -19.83 10.12 29.38
N GLY A 598 -20.56 9.26 28.66
CA GLY A 598 -20.00 8.49 27.58
C GLY A 598 -19.77 9.33 26.31
N LEU A 599 -18.64 9.14 25.66
CA LEU A 599 -18.28 9.77 24.39
C LEU A 599 -17.51 8.78 23.54
N SER A 600 -17.99 8.48 22.35
CA SER A 600 -17.23 7.70 21.38
C SER A 600 -17.23 8.40 20.03
N LEU A 601 -16.11 8.35 19.33
CA LEU A 601 -15.95 8.91 17.99
C LEU A 601 -14.64 8.43 17.37
N SER A 602 -14.50 8.59 16.06
CA SER A 602 -13.26 8.44 15.33
C SER A 602 -13.02 9.68 14.47
N LEU A 603 -11.88 10.36 14.69
CA LEU A 603 -11.37 11.38 13.79
C LEU A 603 -10.32 10.74 12.87
N LYS A 604 -10.38 11.02 11.58
CA LYS A 604 -9.46 10.49 10.58
C LYS A 604 -8.80 11.60 9.78
N ALA A 605 -7.52 11.46 9.56
CA ALA A 605 -6.75 12.27 8.62
C ALA A 605 -6.67 11.51 7.28
N LEU A 606 -7.28 12.07 6.25
CA LEU A 606 -7.50 11.40 4.97
C LEU A 606 -6.68 12.05 3.86
N ASN A 607 -6.25 11.22 2.90
CA ASN A 607 -5.66 11.68 1.64
C ASN A 607 -6.75 12.06 0.63
N THR A 608 -6.36 12.46 -0.58
CA THR A 608 -7.30 12.85 -1.66
C THR A 608 -8.16 11.68 -2.20
N LYS A 609 -7.85 10.44 -1.80
CA LYS A 609 -8.58 9.22 -2.18
C LYS A 609 -9.43 8.64 -1.05
N ASP A 610 -9.62 9.39 0.03
CA ASP A 610 -10.39 8.98 1.20
C ASP A 610 -9.74 7.86 2.04
N GLU A 611 -8.42 7.66 1.89
CA GLU A 611 -7.66 6.68 2.66
C GLU A 611 -7.00 7.35 3.86
N VAL A 612 -6.90 6.62 4.98
CA VAL A 612 -6.27 7.12 6.21
C VAL A 612 -4.76 7.25 6.03
N THR A 613 -4.23 8.43 6.32
CA THR A 613 -2.80 8.71 6.30
C THR A 613 -2.15 8.28 7.61
N GLN A 614 -1.57 7.06 7.64
CA GLN A 614 -1.07 6.44 8.87
C GLN A 614 0.16 7.15 9.46
N ASN A 615 0.87 7.93 8.67
CA ASN A 615 2.01 8.72 9.12
C ASN A 615 1.61 10.05 9.78
N TYR A 616 0.31 10.42 9.79
CA TYR A 616 -0.17 11.58 10.52
C TYR A 616 -0.20 11.27 12.03
N ARG A 617 0.99 11.40 12.67
CA ARG A 617 1.25 11.10 14.09
C ARG A 617 2.47 11.86 14.58
N GLY A 618 2.58 12.01 15.92
CA GLY A 618 3.70 12.70 16.54
C GLY A 618 3.88 14.12 15.98
N GLU A 619 5.07 14.51 15.59
CA GLU A 619 5.36 15.85 15.06
C GLU A 619 4.75 16.11 13.68
N PHE A 620 4.36 15.08 12.94
CA PHE A 620 3.68 15.20 11.65
C PHE A 620 2.18 15.44 11.78
N ALA A 621 1.60 15.16 12.95
CA ALA A 621 0.21 15.50 13.27
C ALA A 621 0.15 16.94 13.81
N LYS A 622 -0.14 17.89 12.95
CA LYS A 622 -0.22 19.31 13.29
C LYS A 622 -1.60 19.74 13.80
N GLY A 623 -2.60 18.86 13.67
CA GLY A 623 -3.95 19.09 14.15
C GLY A 623 -4.09 18.78 15.64
N LEU A 624 -4.53 19.74 16.43
CA LEU A 624 -4.91 19.54 17.82
C LEU A 624 -6.42 19.35 17.91
N ALA A 625 -6.84 18.12 18.24
CA ALA A 625 -8.24 17.81 18.47
C ALA A 625 -8.66 18.26 19.89
N GLN A 626 -9.76 18.99 20.00
CA GLN A 626 -10.27 19.54 21.26
C GLN A 626 -11.79 19.45 21.32
N LEU A 627 -12.33 19.19 22.51
CA LEU A 627 -13.76 19.33 22.75
C LEU A 627 -14.08 20.79 23.05
N VAL A 628 -15.16 21.28 22.47
CA VAL A 628 -15.75 22.59 22.74
C VAL A 628 -17.13 22.41 23.33
N LEU A 629 -17.58 23.34 24.17
CA LEU A 629 -18.88 23.26 24.82
C LEU A 629 -19.52 24.65 24.85
N GLU A 630 -20.56 24.84 24.07
CA GLU A 630 -21.28 26.10 23.97
C GLU A 630 -22.53 26.08 24.86
N ASN A 631 -22.69 27.11 25.68
CA ASN A 631 -23.86 27.25 26.54
C ASN A 631 -25.03 27.92 25.80
N GLY A 632 -25.92 27.11 25.23
CA GLY A 632 -27.19 27.59 24.71
C GLY A 632 -27.05 28.65 23.59
N ASN A 633 -26.02 28.63 22.79
CA ASN A 633 -25.79 29.53 21.65
C ASN A 633 -25.47 30.98 22.06
N ASP A 634 -24.79 31.14 23.21
CA ASP A 634 -24.48 32.44 23.80
C ASP A 634 -23.03 32.92 23.55
N GLY A 635 -22.23 32.17 22.75
CA GLY A 635 -20.85 32.49 22.43
C GLY A 635 -19.86 32.26 23.56
N LYS A 636 -20.22 31.45 24.56
CA LYS A 636 -19.35 31.08 25.69
C LYS A 636 -18.87 29.65 25.55
N ASP A 637 -17.64 29.49 25.16
CA ASP A 637 -16.98 28.19 25.12
C ASP A 637 -16.51 27.76 26.51
N LEU A 638 -17.05 26.66 27.00
CA LEU A 638 -16.70 26.01 28.27
C LEU A 638 -15.77 24.80 28.04
N GLY A 639 -15.28 24.58 26.82
CA GLY A 639 -14.42 23.45 26.46
C GLY A 639 -13.15 23.34 27.30
N TYR A 640 -12.61 24.47 27.77
CA TYR A 640 -11.48 24.52 28.72
C TYR A 640 -11.68 23.74 30.03
N ARG A 641 -12.93 23.32 30.31
CA ARG A 641 -13.31 22.54 31.48
C ARG A 641 -13.36 21.03 31.20
N ILE A 642 -13.10 20.62 30.00
CA ILE A 642 -13.08 19.22 29.58
C ILE A 642 -11.62 18.81 29.40
N ALA A 643 -11.31 17.58 29.76
CA ALA A 643 -9.96 17.05 29.60
C ALA A 643 -9.56 16.96 28.11
N ASP A 644 -8.27 17.11 27.83
CA ASP A 644 -7.70 16.99 26.50
C ASP A 644 -7.97 15.61 25.90
N LEU A 645 -8.15 15.57 24.58
CA LEU A 645 -8.29 14.34 23.82
C LEU A 645 -6.92 13.67 23.61
N PRO A 646 -6.89 12.34 23.33
CA PRO A 646 -5.66 11.66 22.95
C PRO A 646 -5.03 12.31 21.71
N SER A 647 -3.72 12.19 21.57
CA SER A 647 -3.00 12.61 20.38
C SER A 647 -3.29 11.67 19.20
N TRP A 648 -3.09 12.16 18.00
CA TRP A 648 -3.18 11.37 16.78
C TRP A 648 -2.22 10.17 16.78
N ASP A 649 -2.75 8.99 16.50
CA ASP A 649 -1.98 7.79 16.23
C ASP A 649 -2.42 7.17 14.91
N LYS A 650 -1.47 6.93 14.02
CA LYS A 650 -1.72 6.36 12.68
C LYS A 650 -2.86 7.01 11.91
N GLY A 651 -2.88 8.35 11.94
CA GLY A 651 -3.89 9.12 11.23
C GLY A 651 -5.26 9.17 11.89
N MET A 652 -5.38 8.70 13.13
CA MET A 652 -6.66 8.63 13.84
C MET A 652 -6.57 9.17 15.27
N VAL A 653 -7.69 9.73 15.74
CA VAL A 653 -7.99 9.91 17.15
C VAL A 653 -9.24 9.08 17.44
N GLU A 654 -9.06 7.97 18.16
CA GLU A 654 -10.16 7.07 18.49
C GLU A 654 -10.55 7.16 19.95
N LEU A 655 -11.84 7.34 20.18
CA LEU A 655 -12.46 7.22 21.50
C LEU A 655 -13.38 6.00 21.46
N PRO A 656 -13.03 4.91 22.17
CA PRO A 656 -13.83 3.69 22.16
C PRO A 656 -15.17 3.87 22.91
N LEU A 657 -16.08 2.93 22.74
CA LEU A 657 -17.44 3.00 23.32
C LEU A 657 -17.48 3.09 24.86
N ASP A 658 -16.43 2.67 25.53
CA ASP A 658 -16.28 2.75 26.99
C ASP A 658 -15.51 3.98 27.46
N PHE A 659 -15.12 4.87 26.53
CA PHE A 659 -14.49 6.12 26.89
C PHE A 659 -15.51 7.05 27.56
N SER A 660 -15.05 7.77 28.57
CA SER A 660 -15.86 8.76 29.26
C SER A 660 -15.05 10.01 29.59
N THR A 661 -15.73 11.15 29.58
CA THR A 661 -15.17 12.45 29.96
C THR A 661 -16.14 13.19 30.85
N SER A 662 -15.74 14.30 31.44
CA SER A 662 -16.59 15.13 32.30
C SER A 662 -16.29 16.59 32.07
N VAL A 663 -17.28 17.45 32.41
CA VAL A 663 -17.10 18.91 32.51
C VAL A 663 -16.76 19.24 33.92
N ALA A 664 -15.58 19.77 34.17
CA ALA A 664 -15.11 20.10 35.53
C ALA A 664 -15.94 21.21 36.18
N ARG A 665 -16.11 21.14 37.51
CA ARG A 665 -16.64 22.24 38.36
C ARG A 665 -15.69 23.42 38.36
N LEU A 666 -16.24 24.61 38.69
CA LEU A 666 -15.37 25.71 39.09
C LEU A 666 -14.57 25.37 40.37
N PRO A 667 -13.36 25.91 40.51
CA PRO A 667 -12.61 25.78 41.75
C PRO A 667 -13.42 26.27 42.98
N ALA A 668 -13.24 25.58 44.09
CA ALA A 668 -13.90 25.88 45.34
C ALA A 668 -13.74 27.36 45.76
N PRO A 669 -14.74 27.98 46.32
CA PRO A 669 -16.12 27.55 46.58
C PRO A 669 -17.13 27.92 45.48
N GLY A 670 -16.64 28.05 44.20
CA GLY A 670 -17.45 28.52 43.09
C GLY A 670 -18.62 27.60 42.75
N VAL A 671 -19.75 28.22 42.41
CA VAL A 671 -20.97 27.54 41.93
C VAL A 671 -21.43 28.25 40.68
N ASP A 672 -21.75 27.49 39.65
CA ASP A 672 -22.24 28.02 38.39
C ASP A 672 -23.26 27.10 37.70
N GLY A 673 -23.74 27.51 36.55
CA GLY A 673 -24.81 26.87 35.84
C GLY A 673 -26.21 27.32 36.33
N PRO A 674 -27.29 26.62 35.95
CA PRO A 674 -27.29 25.45 35.07
C PRO A 674 -26.90 25.81 33.62
N PHE A 675 -26.18 24.95 32.97
CA PHE A 675 -25.91 25.07 31.54
C PHE A 675 -26.94 24.22 30.80
N SER A 676 -28.02 24.85 30.40
CA SER A 676 -29.16 24.18 29.79
C SER A 676 -28.98 24.10 28.28
N ALA A 677 -29.20 22.90 27.71
CA ALA A 677 -29.04 22.66 26.30
C ALA A 677 -27.64 23.07 25.74
N ALA A 678 -26.61 22.85 26.58
CA ALA A 678 -25.24 23.10 26.15
C ALA A 678 -24.83 22.16 25.02
N MET A 679 -24.28 22.71 23.92
CA MET A 679 -23.86 21.99 22.74
C MET A 679 -22.41 21.56 22.91
N LEU A 680 -22.19 20.23 22.98
CA LEU A 680 -20.87 19.64 22.93
C LEU A 680 -20.46 19.52 21.46
N GLY A 681 -19.26 19.95 21.12
CA GLY A 681 -18.70 19.83 19.79
C GLY A 681 -17.23 19.40 19.82
N ILE A 682 -16.71 19.09 18.64
CA ILE A 682 -15.31 18.77 18.41
C ILE A 682 -14.71 19.71 17.38
N LYS A 683 -13.55 20.24 17.70
CA LYS A 683 -12.77 21.14 16.86
C LYS A 683 -11.38 20.56 16.63
N VAL A 684 -10.81 20.79 15.45
CA VAL A 684 -9.39 20.50 15.19
C VAL A 684 -8.72 21.76 14.67
N ALA A 685 -7.72 22.23 15.41
CA ALA A 685 -6.87 23.34 14.98
C ALA A 685 -5.59 22.78 14.37
N ASP A 686 -5.45 22.85 13.04
CA ASP A 686 -4.27 22.38 12.32
C ASP A 686 -3.40 23.57 11.85
N THR A 687 -2.10 23.53 12.13
CA THR A 687 -1.17 24.61 11.77
C THR A 687 -0.75 24.60 10.30
N ASP A 688 -1.01 23.51 9.57
CA ASP A 688 -0.81 23.41 8.13
C ASP A 688 -2.06 23.84 7.34
N GLY A 689 -3.15 24.18 8.06
CA GLY A 689 -4.40 24.59 7.44
C GLY A 689 -5.24 23.43 6.92
N VAL A 690 -5.04 22.22 7.43
CA VAL A 690 -5.90 21.08 7.07
C VAL A 690 -7.24 21.22 7.80
N GLU A 691 -8.32 21.26 7.04
CA GLU A 691 -9.65 21.56 7.56
C GLU A 691 -10.38 20.30 8.06
N LEU A 692 -11.17 20.48 9.13
CA LEU A 692 -12.17 19.51 9.55
C LEU A 692 -13.41 19.68 8.67
N THR A 693 -13.78 18.65 7.92
CA THR A 693 -14.92 18.70 7.00
C THR A 693 -16.26 18.76 7.77
N ALA A 694 -17.24 19.45 7.17
CA ALA A 694 -18.60 19.56 7.70
C ALA A 694 -18.71 20.26 9.08
N ALA A 695 -17.84 21.22 9.36
CA ALA A 695 -18.00 22.08 10.52
C ALA A 695 -19.33 22.84 10.45
N ASP A 696 -20.12 22.81 11.54
CA ASP A 696 -21.45 23.39 11.64
C ASP A 696 -21.69 24.16 12.96
N MET A 697 -20.64 24.37 13.73
CA MET A 697 -20.66 24.99 15.03
C MET A 697 -19.43 25.87 15.25
N ASN A 698 -19.59 26.95 16.02
CA ASN A 698 -18.50 27.72 16.63
C ASN A 698 -18.88 28.14 18.05
N ALA A 699 -18.27 27.52 19.06
CA ALA A 699 -18.60 27.75 20.46
C ALA A 699 -18.28 29.17 20.93
N ALA A 700 -17.48 29.94 20.23
CA ALA A 700 -17.13 31.32 20.54
C ALA A 700 -18.04 32.37 19.88
N THR A 701 -18.93 31.96 18.97
CA THR A 701 -19.80 32.83 18.21
C THR A 701 -21.23 32.82 18.78
N THR A 702 -21.81 34.00 19.07
CA THR A 702 -23.20 34.12 19.42
C THR A 702 -24.09 33.90 18.21
N GLY A 703 -25.01 32.93 18.28
CA GLY A 703 -25.91 32.64 17.20
C GLY A 703 -25.34 31.52 16.26
N ASN A 704 -25.85 31.46 15.02
CA ASN A 704 -25.46 30.44 14.05
C ASN A 704 -24.19 30.85 13.30
N CYS A 705 -23.13 30.11 13.42
CA CYS A 705 -21.85 30.37 12.74
C CYS A 705 -21.93 30.35 11.23
N ALA A 706 -22.94 29.68 10.63
CA ALA A 706 -23.17 29.70 9.20
C ALA A 706 -23.58 31.11 8.68
N ASP A 707 -24.15 31.95 9.55
CA ASP A 707 -24.52 33.31 9.19
C ASP A 707 -23.30 34.26 9.12
N THR A 708 -22.20 33.87 9.76
CA THR A 708 -20.93 34.61 9.85
C THR A 708 -19.80 33.92 9.10
N ASP A 709 -20.02 32.73 8.56
CA ASP A 709 -19.04 31.89 7.83
C ASP A 709 -17.78 31.59 8.67
N ASP A 710 -17.97 31.34 9.98
CA ASP A 710 -16.88 31.08 10.93
C ASP A 710 -17.02 29.77 11.70
N CYS A 711 -17.78 28.78 11.16
CA CYS A 711 -17.88 27.45 11.75
C CYS A 711 -16.51 26.77 11.77
N ASP A 712 -16.07 26.32 12.95
CA ASP A 712 -14.75 25.71 13.15
C ASP A 712 -14.78 24.40 13.96
N ALA A 713 -15.98 23.93 14.30
CA ALA A 713 -16.25 22.70 15.05
C ALA A 713 -17.44 21.94 14.47
N ILE A 714 -17.54 20.65 14.81
CA ILE A 714 -18.72 19.83 14.51
C ILE A 714 -19.52 19.63 15.78
N ALA A 715 -20.82 19.92 15.74
CA ALA A 715 -21.75 19.67 16.84
C ALA A 715 -21.96 18.16 17.05
N LEU A 716 -21.78 17.68 18.28
CA LEU A 716 -21.95 16.27 18.63
C LEU A 716 -23.30 16.00 19.28
N SER A 717 -23.62 16.72 20.36
CA SER A 717 -24.86 16.53 21.11
C SER A 717 -25.18 17.69 22.03
N SER A 718 -26.47 17.94 22.27
CA SER A 718 -26.92 18.90 23.25
C SER A 718 -27.44 18.19 24.50
N GLN A 719 -26.92 18.55 25.67
CA GLN A 719 -27.40 18.11 26.98
C GLN A 719 -27.28 19.21 28.02
N SER A 720 -27.89 19.01 29.21
CA SER A 720 -27.77 19.96 30.32
C SER A 720 -26.66 19.53 31.27
N TYR A 721 -25.91 20.51 31.81
CA TYR A 721 -24.92 20.27 32.87
C TYR A 721 -25.29 21.01 34.13
N PHE A 722 -25.36 20.28 35.24
CA PHE A 722 -25.80 20.79 36.53
C PHE A 722 -24.70 20.70 37.58
N HIS A 723 -24.59 21.75 38.40
CA HIS A 723 -23.80 21.68 39.63
C HIS A 723 -24.65 20.99 40.70
N GLY A 724 -24.29 19.73 41.02
CA GLY A 724 -25.10 18.87 41.90
C GLY A 724 -24.60 18.82 43.34
N ARG A 725 -25.52 18.49 44.28
CA ARG A 725 -25.20 18.06 45.64
C ARG A 725 -26.31 17.18 46.22
N VAL A 726 -25.95 16.40 47.23
CA VAL A 726 -26.93 15.65 48.04
C VAL A 726 -27.10 16.29 49.40
N VAL A 727 -28.35 16.37 49.84
CA VAL A 727 -28.74 16.84 51.17
C VAL A 727 -29.53 15.75 51.89
N LEU A 728 -29.26 15.56 53.17
CA LEU A 728 -29.99 14.67 54.06
C LEU A 728 -30.69 15.48 55.14
N ASP A 729 -31.92 15.09 55.48
CA ASP A 729 -32.68 15.71 56.61
C ASP A 729 -32.51 14.86 57.89
N ASN A 730 -32.42 15.51 59.01
CA ASN A 730 -32.44 14.78 60.28
C ASN A 730 -33.79 14.07 60.47
N THR A 731 -33.74 12.87 61.05
CA THR A 731 -34.97 12.12 61.38
C THR A 731 -35.11 11.85 62.89
N TYR A 732 -36.33 11.73 63.31
CA TYR A 732 -36.65 11.58 64.72
C TYR A 732 -37.77 10.57 64.87
N GLY A 733 -37.71 9.70 65.89
CA GLY A 733 -38.75 8.73 66.11
C GLY A 733 -38.53 7.84 67.36
N PRO A 734 -39.41 6.89 67.57
CA PRO A 734 -39.34 5.96 68.70
C PRO A 734 -38.07 5.10 68.59
N GLU A 735 -37.61 4.63 69.76
CA GLU A 735 -36.43 3.80 69.91
C GLU A 735 -36.59 2.36 69.31
N ASP A 736 -37.85 1.92 69.13
CA ASP A 736 -38.23 0.56 68.70
C ASP A 736 -38.73 0.49 67.23
N GLN A 737 -38.64 1.61 66.50
CA GLN A 737 -39.19 1.70 65.13
C GLN A 737 -38.13 2.08 64.11
N TRP A 738 -38.41 1.78 62.86
CA TRP A 738 -37.63 2.24 61.74
C TRP A 738 -37.81 3.78 61.58
N LEU A 739 -36.67 4.47 61.45
CA LEU A 739 -36.71 5.88 61.17
C LEU A 739 -36.39 6.11 59.69
N THR A 740 -37.29 6.81 59.00
CA THR A 740 -37.10 7.21 57.60
C THR A 740 -36.42 8.55 57.54
N MET A 741 -35.22 8.60 56.97
CA MET A 741 -34.46 9.83 56.73
C MET A 741 -34.61 10.23 55.26
N ALA A 742 -35.14 11.41 54.99
CA ALA A 742 -35.30 11.93 53.64
C ALA A 742 -33.95 12.42 53.10
N GLY A 743 -33.67 12.07 51.88
CA GLY A 743 -32.55 12.54 51.10
C GLY A 743 -33.02 13.20 49.79
N ARG A 744 -32.27 14.21 49.35
CA ARG A 744 -32.59 14.96 48.14
C ARG A 744 -31.35 15.21 47.31
N VAL A 745 -31.44 14.98 46.02
CA VAL A 745 -30.46 15.43 45.06
C VAL A 745 -30.87 16.83 44.59
N GLN A 746 -29.99 17.78 44.81
CA GLN A 746 -30.21 19.16 44.43
C GLN A 746 -29.24 19.62 43.36
N TYR A 747 -29.65 20.59 42.57
CA TYR A 747 -28.78 21.31 41.64
C TYR A 747 -28.85 22.81 41.87
N TRP A 748 -27.80 23.50 41.45
CA TRP A 748 -27.81 24.97 41.46
C TRP A 748 -28.61 25.50 40.27
N ASN A 749 -29.64 26.31 40.50
CA ASN A 749 -30.52 26.81 39.45
C ASN A 749 -30.15 28.20 38.93
N GLY A 750 -28.94 28.71 39.28
CA GLY A 750 -28.47 30.05 38.97
C GLY A 750 -28.61 31.03 40.11
N SER A 751 -29.45 30.73 41.10
CA SER A 751 -29.70 31.61 42.24
C SER A 751 -29.81 30.89 43.60
N ALA A 752 -30.26 29.65 43.59
CA ALA A 752 -30.45 28.83 44.77
C ALA A 752 -30.33 27.34 44.48
N TRP A 753 -30.19 26.52 45.51
CA TRP A 753 -30.26 25.08 45.42
C TRP A 753 -31.70 24.63 45.28
N ALA A 754 -32.04 23.95 44.19
CA ALA A 754 -33.34 23.41 43.90
C ALA A 754 -33.29 21.88 43.82
N LEU A 755 -34.42 21.20 44.07
CA LEU A 755 -34.57 19.77 43.90
C LEU A 755 -34.45 19.44 42.42
N ASN A 756 -33.63 18.46 42.06
CA ASN A 756 -33.50 18.00 40.69
C ASN A 756 -34.58 16.98 40.35
N LEU A 757 -35.73 17.44 39.86
CA LEU A 757 -36.86 16.59 39.48
C LEU A 757 -36.59 15.67 38.29
N SER A 758 -35.56 15.97 37.53
CA SER A 758 -35.13 15.15 36.38
C SER A 758 -34.20 13.98 36.78
N ASP A 759 -33.75 13.96 38.02
CA ASP A 759 -32.83 12.93 38.49
C ASP A 759 -33.60 11.67 38.92
N SER A 760 -33.59 10.68 38.09
CA SER A 760 -34.07 9.32 38.36
C SER A 760 -33.01 8.27 38.05
N CYS A 761 -31.74 8.66 38.07
CA CYS A 761 -30.60 7.87 37.71
C CYS A 761 -29.47 7.85 38.77
N SER A 762 -29.41 8.83 39.67
CA SER A 762 -28.44 8.79 40.76
C SER A 762 -28.74 7.65 41.72
N SER A 763 -27.72 6.84 41.98
CA SER A 763 -27.86 5.71 42.91
C SER A 763 -26.82 5.77 44.01
N PHE A 764 -27.20 5.36 45.21
CA PHE A 764 -26.38 5.44 46.40
C PHE A 764 -26.33 4.08 47.13
N ALA A 765 -25.13 3.60 47.41
CA ALA A 765 -24.95 2.45 48.27
C ALA A 765 -24.78 2.94 49.71
N PRO A 766 -25.72 2.66 50.61
CA PRO A 766 -25.55 3.02 52.02
C PRO A 766 -24.47 2.06 52.57
N ALA A 767 -23.38 2.63 53.07
CA ALA A 767 -22.50 1.85 53.92
C ALA A 767 -23.25 1.44 55.21
N LEU A 768 -23.14 0.16 55.59
CA LEU A 768 -23.62 -0.32 56.89
C LEU A 768 -22.91 0.46 57.99
N ALA A 769 -23.63 1.29 58.74
CA ALA A 769 -23.08 1.95 59.90
C ALA A 769 -23.15 0.99 61.11
N THR A 770 -22.20 0.10 61.23
CA THR A 770 -22.14 -0.91 62.33
C THR A 770 -21.59 -0.35 63.61
N GLN A 771 -20.80 0.70 63.58
CA GLN A 771 -20.41 1.50 64.74
C GLN A 771 -20.08 2.91 64.30
N VAL A 772 -20.68 3.89 64.92
CA VAL A 772 -20.29 5.30 64.74
C VAL A 772 -19.41 5.65 65.95
N ASP A 773 -18.11 5.72 65.71
CA ASP A 773 -17.13 6.19 66.69
C ASP A 773 -17.37 7.66 66.99
N ASP A 774 -17.78 7.92 68.17
CA ASP A 774 -18.09 9.27 68.70
C ASP A 774 -16.92 10.25 68.60
N THR A 775 -15.69 9.73 68.64
CA THR A 775 -14.49 10.58 68.63
C THR A 775 -14.20 11.16 67.24
N VAL A 776 -14.65 10.53 66.19
CA VAL A 776 -14.41 10.98 64.82
C VAL A 776 -15.48 11.97 64.31
N LEU A 777 -16.72 11.84 64.77
CA LEU A 777 -17.85 12.62 64.21
C LEU A 777 -18.33 13.73 65.13
N GLY A 778 -17.80 13.84 66.36
CA GLY A 778 -18.13 14.89 67.30
C GLY A 778 -19.60 14.91 67.84
N TYR A 779 -20.26 13.76 67.79
CA TYR A 779 -21.64 13.56 68.26
C TYR A 779 -21.71 12.38 69.18
N GLY A 780 -22.09 12.68 70.47
CA GLY A 780 -22.02 11.68 71.48
C GLY A 780 -22.95 10.49 71.35
N PHE A 781 -22.38 9.32 71.44
CA PHE A 781 -23.04 8.15 71.94
C PHE A 781 -23.39 8.44 73.41
N ASN A 782 -24.62 8.20 73.82
CA ASN A 782 -24.96 8.32 75.23
C ASN A 782 -24.39 7.12 75.96
N PRO A 783 -23.33 7.28 76.78
CA PRO A 783 -22.66 6.19 77.48
C PRO A 783 -23.53 5.58 78.58
N ALA A 784 -24.74 6.08 78.85
CA ALA A 784 -25.65 5.56 79.86
C ALA A 784 -26.37 4.27 79.49
N LEU A 785 -26.21 3.80 78.21
CA LEU A 785 -26.94 2.63 77.69
C LEU A 785 -26.08 1.45 77.28
N GLY A 786 -24.97 1.21 77.90
CA GLY A 786 -24.25 -0.04 77.86
C GLY A 786 -23.72 -0.50 76.50
N VAL A 787 -22.65 -1.15 76.57
CA VAL A 787 -21.76 -1.69 75.48
C VAL A 787 -22.48 -2.36 74.34
N ASN A 788 -22.18 -1.92 73.12
CA ASN A 788 -22.51 -2.60 71.83
C ASN A 788 -23.96 -2.46 71.30
N GLN A 789 -24.46 -1.26 71.23
CA GLN A 789 -25.68 -1.02 70.41
C GLN A 789 -25.29 -0.74 68.93
N GLU A 790 -25.57 -1.67 68.05
CA GLU A 790 -25.41 -1.52 66.64
C GLU A 790 -26.62 -0.82 66.02
N VAL A 791 -26.33 0.16 65.17
CA VAL A 791 -27.37 0.83 64.37
C VAL A 791 -27.11 0.52 62.91
N GLU A 792 -28.14 -0.01 62.26
CA GLU A 792 -28.10 -0.30 60.83
C GLU A 792 -28.76 0.82 60.03
N ARG A 793 -28.19 1.09 58.91
CA ARG A 793 -28.75 1.98 57.90
C ARG A 793 -29.00 1.25 56.61
N PHE A 794 -30.18 1.31 56.08
CA PHE A 794 -30.59 0.67 54.81
C PHE A 794 -31.11 1.69 53.85
N VAL A 795 -31.01 1.38 52.58
CA VAL A 795 -31.87 1.97 51.56
C VAL A 795 -33.22 1.25 51.50
N ALA A 796 -34.26 1.90 51.02
CA ALA A 796 -35.63 1.35 50.98
C ALA A 796 -35.63 -0.02 50.29
N GLY A 797 -35.55 -1.07 51.15
CA GLY A 797 -35.43 -2.48 50.73
C GLY A 797 -34.11 -3.09 51.11
N PRO A 798 -34.05 -4.28 51.77
CA PRO A 798 -32.76 -4.90 52.18
C PRO A 798 -31.91 -5.22 50.99
N GLY A 799 -30.66 -4.65 50.94
CA GLY A 799 -29.62 -5.04 50.02
C GLY A 799 -29.65 -4.42 48.63
N THR A 800 -30.48 -3.43 48.34
CA THR A 800 -30.51 -2.75 47.02
C THR A 800 -29.93 -1.32 47.10
N MET A 801 -29.28 -0.94 45.98
CA MET A 801 -28.87 0.46 45.77
C MET A 801 -30.13 1.32 45.66
N THR A 802 -30.12 2.50 46.30
CA THR A 802 -31.21 3.46 46.16
C THR A 802 -31.05 4.25 44.89
N GLU A 803 -32.07 4.21 44.07
CA GLU A 803 -32.21 5.13 42.96
C GLU A 803 -33.02 6.36 43.42
N ALA A 804 -32.59 7.56 43.03
CA ALA A 804 -33.33 8.76 43.24
C ALA A 804 -34.58 8.74 42.34
N ALA A 805 -35.77 8.96 42.88
CA ALA A 805 -36.97 9.16 42.10
C ALA A 805 -37.35 10.64 42.08
N ALA A 806 -37.22 11.30 40.94
CA ALA A 806 -37.39 12.74 40.80
C ALA A 806 -36.56 13.50 41.85
N GLY A 807 -35.31 13.09 42.04
CA GLY A 807 -34.37 13.70 43.00
C GLY A 807 -34.59 13.37 44.47
N ASN A 808 -35.55 12.53 44.80
CA ASN A 808 -35.83 12.16 46.18
C ASN A 808 -35.48 10.70 46.44
N PHE A 809 -34.95 10.44 47.64
CA PHE A 809 -34.68 9.08 48.10
C PHE A 809 -34.84 9.02 49.62
N SER A 810 -34.79 7.83 50.21
CA SER A 810 -34.90 7.64 51.63
C SER A 810 -33.87 6.65 52.15
N LEU A 811 -33.35 6.94 53.32
CA LEU A 811 -32.54 6.01 54.11
C LEU A 811 -33.37 5.53 55.30
N LEU A 812 -33.36 4.23 55.57
CA LEU A 812 -34.02 3.61 56.72
C LEU A 812 -32.98 3.32 57.80
N TRP A 813 -33.24 3.77 59.04
CA TRP A 813 -32.41 3.53 60.19
C TRP A 813 -33.14 2.61 61.14
N ARG A 814 -32.46 1.62 61.67
CA ARG A 814 -32.98 0.70 62.71
C ARG A 814 -31.99 0.58 63.86
N ALA A 815 -32.43 0.73 65.05
CA ALA A 815 -31.67 0.37 66.20
C ALA A 815 -31.70 -1.15 66.38
N LEU A 816 -30.53 -1.77 66.51
CA LEU A 816 -30.41 -3.20 66.84
C LEU A 816 -30.41 -3.35 68.32
N THR A 817 -31.38 -4.10 68.88
CA THR A 817 -31.42 -4.45 70.31
C THR A 817 -30.67 -5.78 70.50
N ALA A 818 -29.58 -5.69 71.28
CA ALA A 818 -29.08 -6.86 71.98
C ALA A 818 -29.97 -7.06 73.19
N ASP A 819 -30.82 -8.08 73.14
CA ASP A 819 -31.68 -8.53 74.21
C ASP A 819 -32.87 -7.56 74.68
N THR A 820 -34.04 -7.84 74.22
CA THR A 820 -35.42 -7.83 74.79
C THR A 820 -35.95 -6.71 75.68
N LEU A 821 -35.23 -5.69 76.05
CA LEU A 821 -35.78 -4.58 76.87
C LEU A 821 -35.26 -3.21 76.49
N GLY A 822 -36.00 -2.54 75.62
CA GLY A 822 -35.83 -1.15 75.31
C GLY A 822 -34.89 -0.81 74.18
N GLY A 823 -35.43 -0.24 73.15
CA GLY A 823 -34.67 0.18 71.98
C GLY A 823 -33.60 1.26 72.31
N TYR A 824 -32.66 1.39 71.38
CA TYR A 824 -31.62 2.41 71.52
C TYR A 824 -32.18 3.81 71.59
N THR A 825 -31.83 4.56 72.69
CA THR A 825 -32.20 5.96 72.86
C THR A 825 -30.94 6.83 72.63
N GLY A 826 -30.91 7.64 71.61
CA GLY A 826 -29.75 8.50 71.33
C GLY A 826 -29.74 9.06 69.92
N GLN A 827 -28.61 9.64 69.57
CA GLN A 827 -28.37 10.27 68.29
C GLN A 827 -27.25 9.53 67.58
N VAL A 828 -27.46 9.20 66.29
CA VAL A 828 -26.44 8.68 65.40
C VAL A 828 -26.32 9.65 64.24
N THR A 829 -25.11 10.07 63.95
CA THR A 829 -24.77 10.86 62.76
C THR A 829 -23.81 10.12 61.91
N ALA A 830 -24.13 9.91 60.63
CA ALA A 830 -23.26 9.29 59.70
C ALA A 830 -23.28 9.94 58.32
N PRO A 831 -22.15 10.04 57.62
CA PRO A 831 -22.12 10.46 56.24
C PRO A 831 -22.78 9.42 55.35
N LEU A 832 -23.40 9.87 54.24
CA LEU A 832 -23.75 9.02 53.10
C LEU A 832 -22.63 9.18 52.08
N GLU A 833 -21.97 8.08 51.70
CA GLU A 833 -21.01 8.14 50.63
C GLU A 833 -21.75 8.40 49.31
N VAL A 834 -21.43 9.55 48.71
CA VAL A 834 -21.95 9.96 47.44
C VAL A 834 -20.80 10.18 46.46
N PRO A 835 -21.01 9.99 45.17
CA PRO A 835 -20.01 10.30 44.16
C PRO A 835 -19.50 11.74 44.29
N LEU A 836 -18.26 12.01 43.82
CA LEU A 836 -17.62 13.32 43.93
C LEU A 836 -18.49 14.46 43.37
N TRP A 837 -19.18 14.21 42.26
CA TRP A 837 -20.06 15.18 41.62
C TRP A 837 -21.36 15.50 42.40
N LEU A 838 -21.65 14.82 43.50
CA LEU A 838 -22.76 15.10 44.42
C LEU A 838 -22.27 15.45 45.81
N GLN A 839 -20.99 15.52 46.07
CA GLN A 839 -20.41 16.07 47.26
C GLN A 839 -20.46 17.60 47.25
N TRP A 840 -20.38 18.20 48.47
CA TRP A 840 -20.39 19.64 48.64
C TRP A 840 -19.40 20.09 49.71
N TYR A 841 -19.11 21.41 49.82
CA TYR A 841 -18.21 22.04 50.78
C TYR A 841 -18.91 22.20 52.13
N TRP A 842 -19.30 21.10 52.76
CA TRP A 842 -20.08 21.11 54.01
C TRP A 842 -19.30 21.62 55.23
N ASN A 843 -17.96 21.56 55.21
CA ASN A 843 -17.06 21.98 56.30
C ASN A 843 -17.48 21.45 57.68
N TRP A 844 -17.78 20.17 57.79
CA TRP A 844 -18.29 19.54 58.99
C TRP A 844 -17.37 19.65 60.21
N ASN A 845 -16.07 19.75 60.00
CA ASN A 845 -15.05 19.87 61.04
C ASN A 845 -14.64 21.32 61.31
N GLY A 846 -15.11 22.29 60.53
CA GLY A 846 -14.75 23.72 60.67
C GLY A 846 -13.29 24.04 60.23
N LEU A 847 -12.58 23.09 59.68
CA LEU A 847 -11.15 23.21 59.39
C LEU A 847 -10.84 23.44 57.90
N ASP A 848 -11.70 22.96 57.02
CA ASP A 848 -11.50 23.05 55.58
C ASP A 848 -12.78 23.39 54.83
N ALA A 849 -12.99 24.67 54.59
CA ALA A 849 -14.17 25.20 53.94
C ALA A 849 -14.18 24.92 52.40
N ASN A 850 -13.07 24.48 51.81
CA ASN A 850 -12.90 24.30 50.40
C ASN A 850 -12.75 22.81 49.96
N ALA A 851 -12.85 21.88 50.91
CA ALA A 851 -12.82 20.46 50.62
C ALA A 851 -14.21 19.89 50.38
N LEU A 852 -14.35 19.11 49.31
CA LEU A 852 -15.56 18.33 49.04
C LEU A 852 -15.73 17.29 50.18
N SER A 853 -16.95 17.11 50.64
CA SER A 853 -17.28 16.13 51.67
C SER A 853 -18.68 15.56 51.47
N ASN A 854 -18.88 14.38 52.06
CA ASN A 854 -20.14 13.66 52.01
C ASN A 854 -21.23 14.36 52.83
N PRO A 855 -22.51 14.31 52.41
CA PRO A 855 -23.61 14.84 53.21
C PRO A 855 -23.78 14.04 54.52
N ARG A 856 -24.16 14.71 55.58
CA ARG A 856 -24.43 14.12 56.92
C ARG A 856 -25.79 14.53 57.42
N ALA A 857 -26.42 13.62 58.12
CA ALA A 857 -27.61 13.92 58.92
C ALA A 857 -27.69 12.97 60.12
N SER A 858 -28.51 13.34 61.11
CA SER A 858 -28.65 12.59 62.35
C SER A 858 -29.99 11.89 62.44
N ALA A 859 -29.95 10.64 62.91
CA ALA A 859 -31.12 9.87 63.34
C ALA A 859 -31.21 9.90 64.84
N TYR A 860 -32.31 10.39 65.32
CA TYR A 860 -32.60 10.57 66.81
C TYR A 860 -33.62 9.51 67.24
N PHE A 861 -33.18 8.51 67.95
CA PHE A 861 -34.01 7.46 68.55
C PHE A 861 -34.48 7.79 69.94
N GLY A 862 -35.77 7.58 70.30
CA GLY A 862 -36.34 7.86 71.60
C GLY A 862 -36.55 9.36 71.85
N ARG A 863 -36.31 10.21 70.82
CA ARG A 863 -36.63 11.65 70.90
C ARG A 863 -37.68 12.00 69.86
N TYR A 864 -38.75 12.51 70.35
CA TYR A 864 -39.79 13.07 69.49
C TYR A 864 -39.52 14.55 69.25
N ARG A 865 -39.61 15.03 68.08
CA ARG A 865 -39.85 16.44 67.82
C ARG A 865 -41.19 16.69 68.43
N GLY A 866 -41.21 17.32 69.59
CA GLY A 866 -42.47 17.57 70.31
C GLY A 866 -43.49 18.10 69.33
N HIS A 867 -44.71 17.55 69.39
CA HIS A 867 -45.79 18.09 68.61
C HIS A 867 -45.78 19.62 68.86
N ASP A 868 -45.74 20.41 67.77
CA ASP A 868 -46.18 21.80 67.91
C ASP A 868 -47.50 21.74 68.63
N LYS A 869 -47.55 22.26 69.85
CA LYS A 869 -48.80 22.28 70.63
C LYS A 869 -49.78 22.99 69.71
N VAL A 870 -50.69 22.33 69.11
CA VAL A 870 -51.91 22.94 68.63
C VAL A 870 -52.68 23.32 69.85
N ILE A 871 -52.57 24.54 70.25
CA ILE A 871 -53.39 25.13 71.33
C ILE A 871 -54.76 25.38 70.69
N TYR A 872 -55.65 24.44 70.89
CA TYR A 872 -57.04 24.63 70.57
C TYR A 872 -57.60 25.58 71.62
N TRP A 873 -57.76 26.86 71.26
CA TRP A 873 -58.60 27.78 71.98
C TRP A 873 -60.05 27.47 71.56
N ARG A 874 -60.78 26.87 72.47
CA ARG A 874 -62.23 26.75 72.32
C ARG A 874 -62.80 27.82 73.14
N GLU A 875 -63.28 28.93 72.58
CA GLU A 875 -64.15 29.86 73.27
C GLU A 875 -65.47 29.13 73.49
N VAL A 876 -65.81 28.97 74.75
CA VAL A 876 -67.10 28.51 75.19
C VAL A 876 -67.84 29.76 75.60
N TYR A 877 -68.85 30.14 74.79
CA TYR A 877 -69.84 31.12 75.18
C TYR A 877 -70.90 30.47 76.06
#